data_47b0726e9590951e79031ee509ec66ee
#
_entry.id   47b0726e9590951e79031ee509ec66ee
#
_cell.length_a   1.000
_cell.length_b   1.000
_cell.length_c   1.000
_cell.angle_alpha   90.00
_cell.angle_beta   90.00
_cell.angle_gamma   90.00
#
_symmetry.space_group_name_H-M   'P 1'
#
loop_
_entity.id
_entity.type
_entity.pdbx_description
1 polymer ?
#
loop_
_entity_poly.entity_id
_entity_poly.type
_entity_poly.pdbx_seq_one_letter_code
_entity_poly.pdbx_strand_id
1 'polypeptide(L)'
;MKRLLSLLLLLPFGFAFGAPKPEVIVKDLKNPESVAITSGGRVFVSIIGEFDKAGDGSIVEIKDGKAIPFTEGLDDPKGLVAFQQWLFVTDRTRVLRIDQKTGKSEMWADTKDFPVLPVFLNDIVADEVGTLYVSDTHGAALFKIATKPLPRGSKLPQERSTTLVGDAKSLAFLKKPNGLLMDSQNHLLVVDFESGELNRLNLDTKKFEKLAEGFKGGDGLIFDHFGRLYITSWSEGKVWAIPRPGVAPILIAEGLASAADLAFDAANNRLLIPDMKGGTLTALSTQIPGWEVDQSPLNLVAAPAFPELKRWTDWDYGEDTGKVNAARPVVLTHVGDGGKRTFVALQHGLIHIVPKADSAKSEIFLDIRSKVLYKDTENEQGLLGLAFHPKYKTNGEFFIFYTDKTKKLENVVSRFRVSKDDPNKADPKSEVELLRIKHKYWNHDGGTLAFGPDGYLYIVLGDGGLGGDPDDNGQALNNLLGKILRIDIDAEGDKTPYAIPKDNPFVTTENARPEIYAYGLRNPWRLSFDRKTGQGWLGDVGQNLWEEINLLEKGGNYGWRRRESLHPFGAEGHGPKKEMIDPIWEYHHDLGKSITGGHVYRGKAFPEIEGHYLYADYVSSKFYALKYDAEKKRVVANRPLMDIKQAIMSHGEDEDGEVYWMTFSPNGTGLFRPAKK
;
A
#
# COMPACT_ATOMS: atom_id res chain seq x y z
N MET A 1 37.21 -14.23 52.84
CA MET A 1 36.98 -14.80 51.50
C MET A 1 36.04 -13.86 50.76
N LYS A 2 36.60 -13.00 49.91
CA LYS A 2 35.88 -12.04 49.09
C LYS A 2 35.54 -12.72 47.74
N ARG A 3 34.27 -12.88 47.42
CA ARG A 3 33.84 -13.32 46.06
C ARG A 3 33.73 -12.06 45.17
N LEU A 4 34.56 -12.00 44.15
CA LEU A 4 34.42 -11.06 43.01
C LEU A 4 33.23 -11.50 42.15
N LEU A 5 32.25 -10.65 42.01
CA LEU A 5 31.21 -10.74 41.01
C LEU A 5 31.73 -10.05 39.73
N SER A 6 32.01 -10.83 38.70
CA SER A 6 32.34 -10.29 37.37
C SER A 6 31.02 -9.93 36.68
N LEU A 7 30.80 -8.64 36.54
CA LEU A 7 29.71 -8.08 35.70
C LEU A 7 30.17 -8.11 34.24
N LEU A 8 29.66 -9.06 33.46
CA LEU A 8 29.82 -9.05 32.00
C LEU A 8 28.87 -7.97 31.45
N LEU A 9 29.43 -6.82 31.07
CA LEU A 9 28.74 -5.85 30.22
C LEU A 9 28.61 -6.43 28.79
N LEU A 10 27.43 -6.89 28.45
CA LEU A 10 27.03 -7.09 27.06
C LEU A 10 26.80 -5.72 26.42
N LEU A 11 27.79 -5.21 25.72
CA LEU A 11 27.62 -4.09 24.80
C LEU A 11 26.74 -4.56 23.64
N PRO A 12 25.65 -3.84 23.30
CA PRO A 12 24.94 -4.13 22.09
C PRO A 12 25.85 -3.74 20.92
N PHE A 13 26.21 -4.71 20.08
CA PHE A 13 26.77 -4.45 18.75
C PHE A 13 25.69 -3.78 17.90
N GLY A 14 25.50 -2.48 18.04
CA GLY A 14 24.86 -1.67 17.04
C GLY A 14 25.85 -1.51 15.87
N PHE A 15 25.58 -2.11 14.74
CA PHE A 15 26.22 -1.72 13.50
C PHE A 15 25.79 -0.27 13.21
N ALA A 16 26.63 0.68 13.52
CA ALA A 16 26.49 2.04 13.00
C ALA A 16 26.82 1.96 11.51
N PHE A 17 25.80 1.82 10.67
CA PHE A 17 25.98 2.06 9.24
C PHE A 17 26.33 3.53 9.09
N GLY A 18 27.50 3.83 8.53
CA GLY A 18 27.88 5.19 8.14
C GLY A 18 26.89 5.71 7.09
N ALA A 19 26.80 7.05 6.96
CA ALA A 19 25.99 7.67 5.92
C ALA A 19 26.31 7.01 4.54
N PRO A 20 25.29 6.72 3.71
CA PRO A 20 25.52 6.12 2.41
C PRO A 20 26.43 7.02 1.56
N LYS A 21 27.39 6.41 0.86
CA LYS A 21 28.29 7.16 -0.03
C LYS A 21 27.77 7.07 -1.46
N PRO A 22 27.72 8.22 -2.18
CA PRO A 22 27.41 8.22 -3.61
C PRO A 22 28.43 7.38 -4.40
N GLU A 23 27.92 6.57 -5.33
CA GLU A 23 28.72 5.74 -6.24
C GLU A 23 28.47 6.19 -7.67
N VAL A 24 29.54 6.56 -8.39
CA VAL A 24 29.42 6.94 -9.81
C VAL A 24 29.25 5.69 -10.66
N ILE A 25 28.13 5.58 -11.36
CA ILE A 25 27.81 4.45 -12.24
C ILE A 25 28.00 4.75 -13.72
N VAL A 26 27.92 6.03 -14.14
CA VAL A 26 28.23 6.49 -15.51
C VAL A 26 29.00 7.80 -15.42
N LYS A 27 29.99 7.98 -16.32
CA LYS A 27 30.82 9.19 -16.44
C LYS A 27 30.67 9.85 -17.82
N ASP A 28 31.31 11.01 -17.97
CA ASP A 28 31.45 11.74 -19.23
C ASP A 28 30.11 12.13 -19.85
N LEU A 29 29.10 12.41 -19.01
CA LEU A 29 27.83 12.98 -19.41
C LEU A 29 27.97 14.52 -19.50
N LYS A 30 27.41 15.13 -20.55
CA LYS A 30 27.51 16.57 -20.77
C LYS A 30 26.30 17.31 -20.19
N ASN A 31 26.42 17.78 -18.94
CA ASN A 31 25.34 18.41 -18.17
C ASN A 31 24.08 17.52 -18.08
N PRO A 32 24.17 16.31 -17.44
CA PRO A 32 23.01 15.47 -17.18
C PRO A 32 22.08 16.16 -16.17
N GLU A 33 20.77 16.13 -16.41
CA GLU A 33 19.83 16.91 -15.60
C GLU A 33 18.79 16.06 -14.92
N SER A 34 18.01 15.23 -15.66
CA SER A 34 16.96 14.40 -15.09
C SER A 34 17.14 12.94 -15.48
N VAL A 35 16.56 12.05 -14.68
CA VAL A 35 16.60 10.62 -14.91
C VAL A 35 15.20 10.01 -14.76
N ALA A 36 14.77 9.21 -15.74
CA ALA A 36 13.51 8.48 -15.68
C ALA A 36 13.74 6.97 -15.80
N ILE A 37 12.98 6.21 -15.02
CA ILE A 37 12.97 4.74 -15.08
C ILE A 37 11.60 4.29 -15.58
N THR A 38 11.59 3.50 -16.65
CA THR A 38 10.34 2.97 -17.22
C THR A 38 9.82 1.79 -16.39
N SER A 39 8.56 1.42 -16.55
CA SER A 39 7.98 0.21 -15.94
C SER A 39 8.71 -1.09 -16.32
N GLY A 40 9.44 -1.09 -17.45
CA GLY A 40 10.30 -2.19 -17.87
C GLY A 40 11.72 -2.13 -17.31
N GLY A 41 12.04 -1.18 -16.43
CA GLY A 41 13.35 -1.03 -15.77
C GLY A 41 14.43 -0.38 -16.66
N ARG A 42 14.07 0.18 -17.83
CA ARG A 42 15.02 0.94 -18.65
C ARG A 42 15.25 2.32 -18.02
N VAL A 43 16.51 2.75 -17.99
CA VAL A 43 16.92 4.03 -17.39
C VAL A 43 17.29 5.00 -18.51
N PHE A 44 16.69 6.18 -18.48
CA PHE A 44 16.95 7.27 -19.42
C PHE A 44 17.42 8.51 -18.68
N VAL A 45 18.35 9.25 -19.27
CA VAL A 45 18.88 10.51 -18.70
C VAL A 45 18.78 11.61 -19.76
N SER A 46 18.28 12.78 -19.36
CA SER A 46 18.34 13.98 -20.18
C SER A 46 19.72 14.61 -20.11
N ILE A 47 20.25 14.99 -21.26
CA ILE A 47 21.56 15.61 -21.43
C ILE A 47 21.34 16.97 -22.07
N ILE A 48 21.60 18.05 -21.34
CA ILE A 48 21.40 19.41 -21.83
C ILE A 48 22.36 19.74 -22.99
N GLY A 49 23.60 19.25 -22.93
CA GLY A 49 24.65 19.70 -23.84
C GLY A 49 25.27 21.03 -23.35
N GLU A 50 25.37 22.03 -24.20
CA GLU A 50 25.73 23.41 -23.82
C GLU A 50 24.45 24.23 -23.60
N PHE A 51 24.36 24.93 -22.46
CA PHE A 51 23.18 25.77 -22.20
C PHE A 51 22.97 26.81 -23.31
N ASP A 52 21.69 27.03 -23.65
CA ASP A 52 21.24 27.96 -24.68
C ASP A 52 21.69 27.64 -26.12
N LYS A 53 22.21 26.44 -26.34
CA LYS A 53 22.60 25.97 -27.67
C LYS A 53 21.56 25.00 -28.22
N ALA A 54 20.93 25.39 -29.31
CA ALA A 54 19.92 24.57 -29.95
C ALA A 54 20.51 23.34 -30.64
N GLY A 55 19.86 22.19 -30.49
CA GLY A 55 20.14 20.95 -31.23
C GLY A 55 21.30 20.10 -30.71
N ASP A 56 21.95 20.44 -29.59
CA ASP A 56 23.03 19.60 -29.02
C ASP A 56 22.60 18.83 -27.78
N GLY A 57 21.34 19.01 -27.35
CA GLY A 57 20.73 18.24 -26.27
C GLY A 57 20.28 16.86 -26.75
N SER A 58 20.16 15.92 -25.82
CA SER A 58 19.80 14.54 -26.11
C SER A 58 19.18 13.82 -24.92
N ILE A 59 18.55 12.68 -25.19
CA ILE A 59 18.22 11.65 -24.18
C ILE A 59 19.13 10.45 -24.44
N VAL A 60 19.75 9.95 -23.40
CA VAL A 60 20.57 8.72 -23.47
C VAL A 60 19.90 7.60 -22.68
N GLU A 61 20.04 6.36 -23.15
CA GLU A 61 19.68 5.17 -22.38
C GLU A 61 20.91 4.66 -21.63
N ILE A 62 20.78 4.37 -20.35
CA ILE A 62 21.84 3.77 -19.55
C ILE A 62 21.72 2.25 -19.62
N LYS A 63 22.75 1.61 -20.17
CA LYS A 63 22.81 0.16 -20.30
C LYS A 63 24.22 -0.35 -20.03
N ASP A 64 24.35 -1.33 -19.14
CA ASP A 64 25.62 -1.94 -18.75
C ASP A 64 26.70 -0.91 -18.34
N GLY A 65 26.28 0.13 -17.58
CA GLY A 65 27.16 1.21 -17.11
C GLY A 65 27.61 2.19 -18.21
N LYS A 66 26.94 2.21 -19.36
CA LYS A 66 27.25 3.10 -20.49
C LYS A 66 26.02 3.92 -20.89
N ALA A 67 26.27 5.15 -21.28
CA ALA A 67 25.27 6.01 -21.92
C ALA A 67 25.22 5.74 -23.44
N ILE A 68 24.06 5.35 -23.94
CA ILE A 68 23.81 5.04 -25.34
C ILE A 68 22.86 6.12 -25.89
N PRO A 69 23.21 6.86 -26.96
CA PRO A 69 22.32 7.83 -27.57
C PRO A 69 20.96 7.20 -27.92
N PHE A 70 19.86 7.88 -27.55
CA PHE A 70 18.51 7.39 -27.79
C PHE A 70 17.65 8.39 -28.61
N THR A 71 17.70 9.68 -28.22
CA THR A 71 17.06 10.77 -28.97
C THR A 71 18.03 11.94 -29.01
N GLU A 72 18.26 12.51 -30.18
CA GLU A 72 19.21 13.61 -30.37
C GLU A 72 18.48 14.82 -31.01
N GLY A 73 19.16 15.99 -31.03
CA GLY A 73 18.64 17.19 -31.64
C GLY A 73 17.64 17.96 -30.78
N LEU A 74 17.71 17.80 -29.48
CA LEU A 74 16.95 18.58 -28.49
C LEU A 74 17.69 19.90 -28.21
N ASP A 75 17.01 20.92 -27.66
CA ASP A 75 17.63 22.20 -27.36
C ASP A 75 18.29 22.25 -25.97
N ASP A 76 17.49 22.25 -24.91
CA ASP A 76 17.95 22.17 -23.51
C ASP A 76 17.01 21.23 -22.75
N PRO A 77 17.05 19.90 -22.98
CA PRO A 77 16.15 18.97 -22.31
C PRO A 77 16.48 18.89 -20.81
N LYS A 78 15.44 19.03 -19.98
CA LYS A 78 15.54 19.01 -18.51
C LYS A 78 14.69 17.89 -17.94
N GLY A 79 13.65 18.22 -17.19
CA GLY A 79 12.79 17.27 -16.50
C GLY A 79 12.28 16.16 -17.43
N LEU A 80 12.37 14.92 -16.99
CA LEU A 80 12.08 13.72 -17.77
C LEU A 80 11.18 12.77 -16.99
N VAL A 81 10.00 12.44 -17.53
CA VAL A 81 9.10 11.46 -16.92
C VAL A 81 8.68 10.36 -17.88
N ALA A 82 8.65 9.12 -17.39
CA ALA A 82 8.15 7.97 -18.13
C ALA A 82 6.68 7.71 -17.79
N PHE A 83 5.81 7.65 -18.80
CA PHE A 83 4.40 7.29 -18.61
C PHE A 83 3.92 6.40 -19.76
N GLN A 84 3.45 5.20 -19.44
CA GLN A 84 3.06 4.17 -20.41
C GLN A 84 4.18 3.90 -21.43
N GLN A 85 3.93 4.06 -22.75
CA GLN A 85 4.92 3.87 -23.82
C GLN A 85 5.74 5.13 -24.14
N TRP A 86 5.55 6.22 -23.43
CA TRP A 86 6.15 7.50 -23.70
C TRP A 86 7.15 7.95 -22.63
N LEU A 87 8.18 8.69 -23.07
CA LEU A 87 8.92 9.63 -22.24
C LEU A 87 8.42 11.03 -22.56
N PHE A 88 8.17 11.84 -21.55
CA PHE A 88 7.90 13.26 -21.73
C PHE A 88 9.09 14.04 -21.19
N VAL A 89 9.49 15.07 -21.94
CA VAL A 89 10.64 15.91 -21.60
C VAL A 89 10.31 17.37 -21.78
N THR A 90 10.69 18.21 -20.82
CA THR A 90 10.72 19.65 -20.97
C THR A 90 11.96 20.03 -21.78
N ASP A 91 11.79 20.86 -22.80
CA ASP A 91 12.86 21.29 -23.69
C ASP A 91 12.76 22.80 -23.95
N ARG A 92 13.51 23.59 -23.17
CA ARG A 92 13.41 25.06 -23.09
C ARG A 92 12.03 25.54 -22.65
N THR A 93 11.18 25.87 -23.63
CA THR A 93 9.82 26.45 -23.46
C THR A 93 8.71 25.58 -24.04
N ARG A 94 9.04 24.34 -24.39
CA ARG A 94 8.14 23.36 -24.99
C ARG A 94 8.22 22.02 -24.25
N VAL A 95 7.24 21.16 -24.47
CA VAL A 95 7.26 19.77 -24.00
C VAL A 95 7.20 18.84 -25.21
N LEU A 96 8.11 17.88 -25.24
CA LEU A 96 8.14 16.81 -26.24
C LEU A 96 7.72 15.49 -25.62
N ARG A 97 7.17 14.59 -26.44
CA ARG A 97 7.06 13.19 -26.08
C ARG A 97 7.91 12.33 -27.00
N ILE A 98 8.47 11.27 -26.45
CA ILE A 98 9.40 10.38 -27.13
C ILE A 98 8.87 8.95 -26.99
N ASP A 99 8.74 8.24 -28.10
CA ASP A 99 8.35 6.84 -28.10
C ASP A 99 9.48 5.98 -27.51
N GLN A 100 9.21 5.28 -26.41
CA GLN A 100 10.21 4.49 -25.67
C GLN A 100 10.83 3.35 -26.48
N LYS A 101 10.17 2.91 -27.55
CA LYS A 101 10.67 1.82 -28.41
C LYS A 101 11.61 2.31 -29.49
N THR A 102 11.29 3.47 -30.09
CA THR A 102 11.96 3.95 -31.30
C THR A 102 12.86 5.16 -31.09
N GLY A 103 12.74 5.87 -29.98
CA GLY A 103 13.44 7.15 -29.74
C GLY A 103 12.88 8.32 -30.56
N LYS A 104 11.80 8.12 -31.32
CA LYS A 104 11.22 9.18 -32.13
C LYS A 104 10.52 10.21 -31.25
N SER A 105 10.96 11.47 -31.36
CA SER A 105 10.35 12.61 -30.65
C SER A 105 9.27 13.28 -31.50
N GLU A 106 8.27 13.82 -30.82
CA GLU A 106 7.26 14.69 -31.42
C GLU A 106 6.82 15.79 -30.45
N MET A 107 6.35 16.91 -30.99
CA MET A 107 5.83 18.02 -30.20
C MET A 107 4.62 17.60 -29.41
N TRP A 108 4.67 17.75 -28.06
CA TRP A 108 3.54 17.50 -27.18
C TRP A 108 2.84 18.78 -26.75
N ALA A 109 3.54 19.82 -26.32
CA ALA A 109 3.02 21.17 -26.12
C ALA A 109 4.05 22.20 -26.65
N ASP A 110 3.63 23.00 -27.61
CA ASP A 110 4.45 24.08 -28.14
C ASP A 110 4.36 25.31 -27.22
N THR A 111 5.36 26.16 -27.24
CA THR A 111 5.42 27.42 -26.46
C THR A 111 4.14 28.26 -26.57
N LYS A 112 3.53 28.32 -27.76
CA LYS A 112 2.26 29.04 -28.01
C LYS A 112 1.00 28.40 -27.39
N ASP A 113 1.08 27.14 -26.97
CA ASP A 113 -0.06 26.42 -26.41
C ASP A 113 -0.25 26.78 -24.91
N PHE A 114 0.75 27.42 -24.31
CA PHE A 114 0.70 27.83 -22.90
C PHE A 114 -0.10 29.13 -22.74
N PRO A 115 -0.91 29.25 -21.68
CA PRO A 115 -1.74 30.44 -21.43
C PRO A 115 -0.91 31.69 -21.09
N VAL A 116 0.31 31.50 -20.61
CA VAL A 116 1.36 32.52 -20.40
C VAL A 116 2.62 31.93 -21.02
N LEU A 117 3.38 32.75 -21.75
CA LEU A 117 4.61 32.28 -22.40
C LEU A 117 5.59 31.76 -21.34
N PRO A 118 6.00 30.50 -21.40
CA PRO A 118 6.98 29.95 -20.49
C PRO A 118 8.36 30.55 -20.74
N VAL A 119 9.13 30.67 -19.68
CA VAL A 119 10.49 31.25 -19.71
C VAL A 119 11.55 30.15 -19.64
N PHE A 120 11.38 29.23 -18.69
CA PHE A 120 12.36 28.17 -18.42
C PHE A 120 11.63 26.97 -17.81
N LEU A 121 11.02 26.16 -18.69
CA LEU A 121 10.42 24.91 -18.23
C LEU A 121 11.51 23.99 -17.68
N ASN A 122 11.27 23.49 -16.48
CA ASN A 122 12.26 22.69 -15.77
C ASN A 122 11.73 21.28 -15.51
N ASP A 123 11.10 21.01 -14.39
CA ASP A 123 10.67 19.69 -14.05
C ASP A 123 9.27 19.34 -14.57
N ILE A 124 8.98 18.02 -14.66
CA ILE A 124 7.75 17.46 -15.21
C ILE A 124 7.36 16.18 -14.48
N VAL A 125 6.11 16.10 -14.04
CA VAL A 125 5.55 14.90 -13.45
C VAL A 125 4.23 14.54 -14.09
N ALA A 126 3.89 13.25 -14.13
CA ALA A 126 2.62 12.73 -14.60
C ALA A 126 1.77 12.22 -13.45
N ASP A 127 0.44 12.49 -13.49
CA ASP A 127 -0.50 11.80 -12.62
C ASP A 127 -0.88 10.41 -13.18
N GLU A 128 -1.70 9.65 -12.45
CA GLU A 128 -2.10 8.28 -12.79
C GLU A 128 -2.86 8.15 -14.11
N VAL A 129 -3.46 9.23 -14.59
CA VAL A 129 -4.21 9.26 -15.86
C VAL A 129 -3.42 9.88 -17.01
N GLY A 130 -2.16 10.32 -16.74
CA GLY A 130 -1.25 10.89 -17.72
C GLY A 130 -1.43 12.39 -17.95
N THR A 131 -2.04 13.10 -17.00
CA THR A 131 -1.96 14.56 -16.96
C THR A 131 -0.57 14.96 -16.50
N LEU A 132 0.06 15.88 -17.24
CA LEU A 132 1.40 16.38 -16.92
C LEU A 132 1.30 17.68 -16.12
N TYR A 133 2.15 17.81 -15.12
CA TYR A 133 2.38 19.06 -14.41
C TYR A 133 3.83 19.48 -14.66
N VAL A 134 4.03 20.76 -14.94
CA VAL A 134 5.32 21.31 -15.37
C VAL A 134 5.64 22.56 -14.60
N SER A 135 6.88 22.68 -14.10
CA SER A 135 7.40 23.89 -13.46
C SER A 135 8.05 24.80 -14.49
N ASP A 136 7.86 26.10 -14.33
CA ASP A 136 8.60 27.16 -15.01
C ASP A 136 9.39 27.94 -13.96
N THR A 137 10.66 27.59 -13.81
CA THR A 137 11.50 28.10 -12.74
C THR A 137 11.71 29.62 -12.84
N HIS A 138 11.98 30.14 -14.04
CA HIS A 138 12.20 31.58 -14.20
C HIS A 138 10.89 32.36 -14.42
N GLY A 139 9.86 31.70 -14.92
CA GLY A 139 8.51 32.27 -15.01
C GLY A 139 7.74 32.26 -13.70
N ALA A 140 8.28 31.59 -12.66
CA ALA A 140 7.64 31.40 -11.35
C ALA A 140 6.18 30.90 -11.48
N ALA A 141 5.98 29.86 -12.30
CA ALA A 141 4.67 29.33 -12.67
C ALA A 141 4.63 27.81 -12.68
N LEU A 142 3.42 27.25 -12.52
CA LEU A 142 3.11 25.84 -12.68
C LEU A 142 2.05 25.68 -13.75
N PHE A 143 2.27 24.76 -14.67
CA PHE A 143 1.35 24.44 -15.78
C PHE A 143 0.81 23.02 -15.64
N LYS A 144 -0.39 22.82 -16.20
CA LYS A 144 -1.04 21.52 -16.35
C LYS A 144 -1.29 21.28 -17.83
N ILE A 145 -0.87 20.13 -18.35
CA ILE A 145 -1.12 19.68 -19.72
C ILE A 145 -2.01 18.43 -19.63
N ALA A 146 -3.30 18.61 -19.85
CA ALA A 146 -4.28 17.53 -19.82
C ALA A 146 -4.65 17.06 -21.22
N THR A 147 -4.94 15.77 -21.34
CA THR A 147 -5.50 15.19 -22.55
C THR A 147 -6.98 14.92 -22.36
N LYS A 148 -7.81 15.24 -23.39
CA LYS A 148 -9.20 14.83 -23.36
C LYS A 148 -9.30 13.32 -23.57
N PRO A 149 -10.06 12.59 -22.72
CA PRO A 149 -10.29 11.18 -22.94
C PRO A 149 -10.96 10.95 -24.31
N LEU A 150 -10.38 10.08 -25.11
CA LEU A 150 -11.00 9.65 -26.36
C LEU A 150 -11.78 8.35 -26.15
N PRO A 151 -12.91 8.14 -26.84
CA PRO A 151 -13.59 6.85 -26.85
C PRO A 151 -12.62 5.74 -27.26
N ARG A 152 -12.74 4.57 -26.62
CA ARG A 152 -11.89 3.41 -26.91
C ARG A 152 -11.95 3.05 -28.41
N GLY A 153 -10.79 3.04 -29.07
CA GLY A 153 -10.68 2.78 -30.52
C GLY A 153 -10.83 4.01 -31.42
N SER A 154 -10.90 5.22 -30.87
CA SER A 154 -10.89 6.45 -31.64
C SER A 154 -9.58 6.60 -32.44
N LYS A 155 -9.71 7.01 -33.70
CA LYS A 155 -8.58 7.39 -34.59
C LYS A 155 -8.35 8.90 -34.64
N LEU A 156 -9.12 9.66 -33.85
CA LEU A 156 -8.96 11.12 -33.77
C LEU A 156 -7.66 11.48 -33.07
N PRO A 157 -7.01 12.60 -33.46
CA PRO A 157 -5.88 13.11 -32.71
C PRO A 157 -6.32 13.47 -31.29
N GLN A 158 -5.48 13.14 -30.31
CA GLN A 158 -5.76 13.43 -28.92
C GLN A 158 -5.73 14.94 -28.68
N GLU A 159 -6.88 15.54 -28.36
CA GLU A 159 -6.94 16.94 -27.99
C GLU A 159 -6.26 17.18 -26.65
N ARG A 160 -5.44 18.21 -26.57
CA ARG A 160 -4.70 18.63 -25.39
C ARG A 160 -5.16 20.00 -24.97
N SER A 161 -5.08 20.28 -23.69
CA SER A 161 -5.27 21.61 -23.13
C SER A 161 -4.17 21.93 -22.16
N THR A 162 -3.50 23.04 -22.35
CA THR A 162 -2.52 23.58 -21.41
C THR A 162 -3.17 24.68 -20.59
N THR A 163 -3.10 24.57 -19.27
CA THR A 163 -3.69 25.52 -18.33
C THR A 163 -2.68 25.94 -17.28
N LEU A 164 -2.84 27.15 -16.76
CA LEU A 164 -2.06 27.63 -15.61
C LEU A 164 -2.63 26.99 -14.32
N VAL A 165 -1.80 26.30 -13.57
CA VAL A 165 -2.12 25.85 -12.22
C VAL A 165 -2.07 27.02 -11.26
N GLY A 166 -1.01 27.81 -11.35
CA GLY A 166 -0.78 29.05 -10.61
C GLY A 166 0.58 29.66 -10.91
N ASP A 167 0.73 30.90 -10.52
CA ASP A 167 1.96 31.69 -10.64
C ASP A 167 2.28 32.39 -9.29
N ALA A 168 3.37 33.14 -9.24
CA ALA A 168 3.77 33.87 -8.02
C ALA A 168 2.73 34.87 -7.49
N LYS A 169 1.74 35.27 -8.30
CA LYS A 169 0.65 36.16 -7.86
C LYS A 169 -0.46 35.39 -7.17
N SER A 170 -0.79 34.20 -7.66
CA SER A 170 -1.83 33.31 -7.13
C SER A 170 -1.32 32.35 -6.05
N LEU A 171 -0.04 32.00 -6.10
CA LEU A 171 0.63 31.06 -5.19
C LEU A 171 1.90 31.71 -4.64
N ALA A 172 1.80 32.37 -3.51
CA ALA A 172 2.84 33.21 -2.93
C ALA A 172 4.15 32.48 -2.58
N PHE A 173 4.13 31.14 -2.48
CA PHE A 173 5.34 30.34 -2.22
C PHE A 173 6.20 30.14 -3.48
N LEU A 174 5.67 30.34 -4.67
CA LEU A 174 6.42 30.20 -5.92
C LEU A 174 7.40 31.37 -6.11
N LYS A 175 8.68 31.11 -5.98
CA LYS A 175 9.77 32.04 -6.31
C LYS A 175 10.51 31.56 -7.55
N LYS A 176 11.02 30.34 -7.49
CA LYS A 176 11.64 29.58 -8.58
C LYS A 176 11.27 28.12 -8.42
N PRO A 177 10.01 27.72 -8.72
CA PRO A 177 9.59 26.32 -8.58
C PRO A 177 10.46 25.43 -9.47
N ASN A 178 10.90 24.31 -8.90
CA ASN A 178 11.71 23.34 -9.62
C ASN A 178 11.09 21.94 -9.48
N GLY A 179 11.61 21.08 -8.63
CA GLY A 179 11.18 19.70 -8.52
C GLY A 179 9.70 19.51 -8.17
N LEU A 180 9.06 18.61 -8.86
CA LEU A 180 7.64 18.28 -8.75
C LEU A 180 7.43 16.81 -8.44
N LEU A 181 6.46 16.49 -7.58
CA LEU A 181 6.07 15.11 -7.30
C LEU A 181 4.58 15.04 -6.95
N MET A 182 3.87 14.09 -7.53
CA MET A 182 2.49 13.81 -7.09
C MET A 182 2.51 13.15 -5.71
N ASP A 183 1.85 13.77 -4.73
CA ASP A 183 1.68 13.24 -3.38
C ASP A 183 0.42 12.37 -3.28
N SER A 184 -0.62 12.78 -4.01
CA SER A 184 -1.86 12.06 -4.20
C SER A 184 -2.53 12.54 -5.50
N GLN A 185 -3.71 12.03 -5.81
CA GLN A 185 -4.43 12.37 -7.04
C GLN A 185 -4.58 13.87 -7.30
N ASN A 186 -4.75 14.67 -6.25
CA ASN A 186 -4.97 16.13 -6.34
C ASN A 186 -4.02 16.96 -5.50
N HIS A 187 -2.90 16.41 -5.07
CA HIS A 187 -1.89 17.15 -4.33
C HIS A 187 -0.53 17.01 -4.99
N LEU A 188 0.11 18.14 -5.19
CA LEU A 188 1.43 18.26 -5.82
C LEU A 188 2.43 18.76 -4.78
N LEU A 189 3.54 18.05 -4.60
CA LEU A 189 4.71 18.55 -3.90
C LEU A 189 5.52 19.42 -4.86
N VAL A 190 6.00 20.52 -4.36
CA VAL A 190 6.84 21.48 -5.10
C VAL A 190 8.01 21.89 -4.20
N VAL A 191 9.24 21.64 -4.64
CA VAL A 191 10.41 22.26 -4.02
C VAL A 191 10.77 23.51 -4.81
N ASP A 192 10.99 24.61 -4.09
CA ASP A 192 11.36 25.88 -4.70
C ASP A 192 12.87 26.12 -4.60
N PHE A 193 13.50 26.31 -5.73
CA PHE A 193 14.96 26.45 -5.88
C PHE A 193 15.52 27.67 -5.12
N GLU A 194 14.78 28.78 -5.11
CA GLU A 194 15.26 30.03 -4.51
C GLU A 194 15.02 30.03 -3.00
N SER A 195 13.82 29.74 -2.56
CA SER A 195 13.49 29.75 -1.11
C SER A 195 14.01 28.51 -0.38
N GLY A 196 14.18 27.39 -1.06
CA GLY A 196 14.51 26.10 -0.45
C GLY A 196 13.37 25.53 0.37
N GLU A 197 12.13 25.93 0.11
CA GLU A 197 10.93 25.41 0.75
C GLU A 197 10.34 24.23 -0.03
N LEU A 198 9.88 23.22 0.70
CA LEU A 198 9.02 22.16 0.19
C LEU A 198 7.58 22.48 0.56
N ASN A 199 6.73 22.64 -0.44
CA ASN A 199 5.32 22.95 -0.27
C ASN A 199 4.44 21.84 -0.88
N ARG A 200 3.30 21.57 -0.24
CA ARG A 200 2.21 20.75 -0.77
C ARG A 200 1.10 21.65 -1.28
N LEU A 201 0.76 21.53 -2.55
CA LEU A 201 -0.30 22.30 -3.20
C LEU A 201 -1.50 21.38 -3.49
N ASN A 202 -2.67 21.76 -2.97
CA ASN A 202 -3.94 21.15 -3.38
C ASN A 202 -4.36 21.72 -4.76
N LEU A 203 -4.42 20.87 -5.76
CA LEU A 203 -4.68 21.25 -7.16
C LEU A 203 -6.12 21.73 -7.41
N ASP A 204 -7.08 21.35 -6.56
CA ASP A 204 -8.47 21.76 -6.69
C ASP A 204 -8.72 23.12 -6.02
N THR A 205 -8.34 23.23 -4.75
CA THR A 205 -8.62 24.41 -3.92
C THR A 205 -7.57 25.48 -4.03
N LYS A 206 -6.40 25.19 -4.61
CA LYS A 206 -5.20 26.04 -4.67
C LYS A 206 -4.65 26.44 -3.29
N LYS A 207 -5.10 25.80 -2.22
CA LYS A 207 -4.48 25.94 -0.91
C LYS A 207 -3.14 25.20 -0.89
N PHE A 208 -2.20 25.76 -0.16
CA PHE A 208 -0.89 25.13 0.02
C PHE A 208 -0.44 25.18 1.47
N GLU A 209 0.45 24.25 1.82
CA GLU A 209 1.09 24.18 3.13
C GLU A 209 2.59 23.93 2.97
N LYS A 210 3.40 24.61 3.79
CA LYS A 210 4.83 24.34 3.87
C LYS A 210 5.06 23.09 4.71
N LEU A 211 5.70 22.07 4.13
CA LEU A 211 6.03 20.80 4.79
C LEU A 211 7.41 20.84 5.45
N ALA A 212 8.38 21.46 4.79
CA ALA A 212 9.76 21.55 5.25
C ALA A 212 10.50 22.71 4.56
N GLU A 213 11.70 23.01 5.01
CA GLU A 213 12.59 24.02 4.44
C GLU A 213 14.06 23.63 4.65
N GLY A 214 14.98 24.39 4.04
CA GLY A 214 16.42 24.17 4.15
C GLY A 214 17.04 23.51 2.93
N PHE A 215 16.27 23.38 1.84
CA PHE A 215 16.72 22.77 0.57
C PHE A 215 17.16 23.84 -0.43
N LYS A 216 18.15 24.67 -0.06
CA LYS A 216 18.63 25.74 -0.94
C LYS A 216 19.13 25.19 -2.27
N GLY A 217 18.56 25.69 -3.38
CA GLY A 217 18.78 25.13 -4.69
C GLY A 217 18.11 23.76 -4.85
N GLY A 218 16.97 23.56 -4.17
CA GLY A 218 16.17 22.34 -4.27
C GLY A 218 15.81 22.02 -5.70
N ASP A 219 16.02 20.79 -6.12
CA ASP A 219 15.91 20.35 -7.52
C ASP A 219 14.89 19.21 -7.66
N GLY A 220 15.25 17.98 -7.47
CA GLY A 220 14.37 16.83 -7.66
C GLY A 220 13.67 16.34 -6.39
N LEU A 221 12.54 15.67 -6.57
CA LEU A 221 11.73 15.04 -5.53
C LEU A 221 11.35 13.63 -5.95
N ILE A 222 11.49 12.63 -5.06
CA ILE A 222 10.99 11.27 -5.32
C ILE A 222 10.56 10.57 -4.03
N PHE A 223 9.48 9.80 -4.06
CA PHE A 223 9.20 8.78 -3.07
C PHE A 223 9.89 7.47 -3.43
N ASP A 224 10.36 6.74 -2.42
CA ASP A 224 10.55 5.31 -2.61
C ASP A 224 9.21 4.56 -2.43
N HIS A 225 9.25 3.25 -2.60
CA HIS A 225 8.04 2.43 -2.49
C HIS A 225 7.39 2.43 -1.09
N PHE A 226 8.05 2.98 -0.07
CA PHE A 226 7.58 2.98 1.32
C PHE A 226 7.28 4.40 1.85
N GLY A 227 7.00 5.33 0.94
CA GLY A 227 6.58 6.70 1.28
C GLY A 227 7.69 7.58 1.85
N ARG A 228 8.96 7.15 1.82
CA ARG A 228 10.09 7.97 2.24
C ARG A 228 10.43 8.94 1.13
N LEU A 229 10.40 10.24 1.44
CA LEU A 229 10.64 11.31 0.47
C LEU A 229 12.14 11.66 0.42
N TYR A 230 12.69 11.75 -0.78
CA TYR A 230 14.06 12.18 -1.04
C TYR A 230 14.07 13.48 -1.83
N ILE A 231 14.99 14.38 -1.49
CA ILE A 231 15.12 15.72 -2.07
C ILE A 231 16.56 15.96 -2.42
N THR A 232 16.85 16.40 -3.64
CA THR A 232 18.16 16.88 -4.05
C THR A 232 18.28 18.38 -3.93
N SER A 233 19.50 18.85 -3.75
CA SER A 233 19.87 20.27 -3.73
C SER A 233 21.02 20.50 -4.71
N TRP A 234 20.69 21.07 -5.84
CA TRP A 234 21.65 21.37 -6.92
C TRP A 234 22.75 22.33 -6.47
N SER A 235 22.38 23.41 -5.75
CA SER A 235 23.32 24.45 -5.32
C SER A 235 24.31 23.97 -4.28
N GLU A 236 23.91 23.03 -3.41
CA GLU A 236 24.72 22.55 -2.28
C GLU A 236 25.31 21.17 -2.51
N GLY A 237 24.93 20.48 -3.60
CA GLY A 237 25.39 19.11 -3.87
C GLY A 237 25.00 18.11 -2.78
N LYS A 238 23.81 18.28 -2.20
CA LYS A 238 23.29 17.51 -1.08
C LYS A 238 22.07 16.69 -1.46
N VAL A 239 21.87 15.59 -0.71
CA VAL A 239 20.65 14.77 -0.77
C VAL A 239 20.08 14.63 0.63
N TRP A 240 18.79 14.94 0.74
CA TRP A 240 18.04 14.88 1.98
C TRP A 240 16.98 13.79 1.92
N ALA A 241 16.58 13.27 3.08
CA ALA A 241 15.46 12.36 3.21
C ALA A 241 14.51 12.79 4.32
N ILE A 242 13.20 12.63 4.08
CA ILE A 242 12.15 12.74 5.09
C ILE A 242 11.54 11.33 5.23
N PRO A 243 11.84 10.59 6.33
CA PRO A 243 11.43 9.20 6.47
C PRO A 243 9.92 9.01 6.64
N ARG A 244 9.21 10.03 7.10
CA ARG A 244 7.75 10.12 7.16
C ARG A 244 7.32 11.56 7.43
N PRO A 245 6.07 11.94 7.10
CA PRO A 245 5.54 13.27 7.39
C PRO A 245 5.73 13.67 8.86
N GLY A 246 6.09 14.94 9.08
CA GLY A 246 6.33 15.49 10.42
C GLY A 246 7.72 15.20 11.04
N VAL A 247 8.54 14.37 10.39
CA VAL A 247 9.95 14.19 10.77
C VAL A 247 10.81 15.24 10.05
N ALA A 248 11.75 15.84 10.78
CA ALA A 248 12.68 16.79 10.19
C ALA A 248 13.55 16.14 9.10
N PRO A 249 13.90 16.89 8.02
CA PRO A 249 14.77 16.38 6.97
C PRO A 249 16.13 15.91 7.52
N ILE A 250 16.59 14.77 7.03
CA ILE A 250 17.87 14.16 7.40
C ILE A 250 18.80 14.22 6.20
N LEU A 251 19.99 14.78 6.36
CA LEU A 251 21.04 14.76 5.34
C LEU A 251 21.56 13.32 5.19
N ILE A 252 21.45 12.77 3.98
CA ILE A 252 21.88 11.39 3.69
C ILE A 252 23.14 11.35 2.82
N ALA A 253 23.41 12.37 2.02
CA ALA A 253 24.65 12.49 1.25
C ALA A 253 24.98 13.95 0.95
N GLU A 254 26.28 14.22 0.76
CA GLU A 254 26.84 15.50 0.33
C GLU A 254 28.08 15.29 -0.52
N GLY A 255 28.57 16.35 -1.16
CA GLY A 255 29.79 16.34 -1.96
C GLY A 255 29.59 16.02 -3.44
N LEU A 256 28.34 15.97 -3.93
CA LEU A 256 28.03 16.06 -5.35
C LEU A 256 28.38 17.47 -5.86
N ALA A 257 28.80 17.60 -7.11
CA ALA A 257 29.11 18.93 -7.67
C ALA A 257 27.83 19.77 -7.91
N SER A 258 26.73 19.11 -8.32
CA SER A 258 25.38 19.67 -8.40
C SER A 258 24.37 18.53 -8.57
N ALA A 259 23.79 18.07 -7.46
CA ALA A 259 22.75 17.04 -7.46
C ALA A 259 21.49 17.58 -8.12
N ALA A 260 21.22 17.16 -9.36
CA ALA A 260 20.03 17.55 -10.12
C ALA A 260 18.84 16.67 -9.77
N ASP A 261 17.89 16.48 -10.66
CA ASP A 261 16.72 15.64 -10.45
C ASP A 261 17.09 14.18 -10.13
N LEU A 262 16.14 13.37 -9.64
CA LEU A 262 16.45 12.00 -9.21
C LEU A 262 15.31 11.01 -9.53
N ALA A 263 15.67 9.73 -9.63
CA ALA A 263 14.71 8.63 -9.71
C ALA A 263 15.01 7.53 -8.70
N PHE A 264 13.98 6.78 -8.32
CA PHE A 264 14.09 5.61 -7.46
C PHE A 264 14.23 4.32 -8.30
N ASP A 265 15.42 3.70 -8.26
CA ASP A 265 15.70 2.38 -8.84
C ASP A 265 15.23 1.29 -7.86
N ALA A 266 13.98 0.90 -8.01
CA ALA A 266 13.32 -0.08 -7.16
C ALA A 266 13.97 -1.47 -7.22
N ALA A 267 14.52 -1.85 -8.38
CA ALA A 267 15.15 -3.16 -8.58
C ALA A 267 16.42 -3.31 -7.73
N ASN A 268 17.13 -2.21 -7.50
CA ASN A 268 18.38 -2.18 -6.74
C ASN A 268 18.26 -1.44 -5.39
N ASN A 269 17.05 -0.96 -5.05
CA ASN A 269 16.73 -0.20 -3.83
C ASN A 269 17.69 0.98 -3.59
N ARG A 270 17.84 1.83 -4.62
CA ARG A 270 18.75 2.97 -4.63
C ARG A 270 18.16 4.16 -5.39
N LEU A 271 18.68 5.32 -5.12
CA LEU A 271 18.42 6.53 -5.92
C LEU A 271 19.42 6.60 -7.07
N LEU A 272 18.97 7.07 -8.23
CA LEU A 272 19.83 7.49 -9.33
C LEU A 272 19.77 9.01 -9.42
N ILE A 273 20.94 9.65 -9.41
CA ILE A 273 21.06 11.11 -9.32
C ILE A 273 22.04 11.58 -10.40
N PRO A 274 21.59 12.35 -11.39
CA PRO A 274 22.49 13.07 -12.27
C PRO A 274 23.25 14.14 -11.47
N ASP A 275 24.59 14.09 -11.51
CA ASP A 275 25.44 15.15 -11.00
C ASP A 275 25.85 16.04 -12.18
N MET A 276 25.10 17.12 -12.40
CA MET A 276 25.18 17.92 -13.63
C MET A 276 26.60 18.46 -13.86
N LYS A 277 27.18 19.19 -12.90
CA LYS A 277 28.54 19.75 -13.01
C LYS A 277 29.63 18.66 -12.90
N GLY A 278 29.31 17.56 -12.21
CA GLY A 278 30.18 16.39 -12.13
C GLY A 278 30.24 15.58 -13.42
N GLY A 279 29.27 15.78 -14.31
CA GLY A 279 29.16 15.03 -15.58
C GLY A 279 28.94 13.53 -15.34
N THR A 280 28.17 13.14 -14.31
CA THR A 280 28.03 11.73 -13.93
C THR A 280 26.58 11.37 -13.62
N LEU A 281 26.24 10.08 -13.74
CA LEU A 281 25.08 9.50 -13.09
C LEU A 281 25.58 8.73 -11.85
N THR A 282 25.01 9.07 -10.70
CA THR A 282 25.44 8.56 -9.40
C THR A 282 24.34 7.73 -8.76
N ALA A 283 24.68 6.60 -8.14
CA ALA A 283 23.78 5.79 -7.34
C ALA A 283 23.98 6.09 -5.85
N LEU A 284 22.88 6.14 -5.09
CA LEU A 284 22.88 6.34 -3.64
C LEU A 284 21.90 5.37 -2.99
N SER A 285 22.34 4.67 -1.93
CA SER A 285 21.46 3.80 -1.15
C SER A 285 20.31 4.61 -0.50
N THR A 286 19.13 4.01 -0.42
CA THR A 286 17.95 4.59 0.25
C THR A 286 17.97 4.46 1.78
N GLN A 287 19.05 3.98 2.38
CA GLN A 287 19.17 3.89 3.84
C GLN A 287 19.25 5.29 4.46
N ILE A 288 18.40 5.55 5.44
CA ILE A 288 18.35 6.84 6.15
C ILE A 288 18.95 6.65 7.54
N PRO A 289 20.02 7.40 7.91
CA PRO A 289 20.66 7.30 9.22
C PRO A 289 19.67 7.45 10.38
N GLY A 290 19.65 6.48 11.29
CA GLY A 290 18.72 6.41 12.41
C GLY A 290 17.31 5.90 12.06
N TRP A 291 17.01 5.67 10.78
CA TRP A 291 15.75 5.15 10.27
C TRP A 291 15.94 3.92 9.38
N GLU A 292 17.01 3.19 9.61
CA GLU A 292 17.32 1.99 8.84
C GLU A 292 16.19 0.96 8.98
N VAL A 293 15.85 0.34 7.85
CA VAL A 293 14.90 -0.77 7.75
C VAL A 293 15.62 -1.93 7.08
N ASP A 294 15.70 -3.06 7.76
CA ASP A 294 16.28 -4.28 7.17
C ASP A 294 15.35 -4.79 6.05
N GLN A 295 15.85 -4.77 4.81
CA GLN A 295 15.15 -5.26 3.63
C GLN A 295 15.84 -6.48 3.02
N SER A 296 16.74 -7.11 3.76
CA SER A 296 17.43 -8.32 3.30
C SER A 296 16.43 -9.47 3.11
N PRO A 297 16.46 -10.18 1.97
CA PRO A 297 15.53 -11.27 1.71
C PRO A 297 15.71 -12.42 2.69
N LEU A 298 14.60 -13.06 3.04
CA LEU A 298 14.59 -14.27 3.85
C LEU A 298 14.84 -15.50 2.97
N ASN A 299 15.54 -16.49 3.52
CA ASN A 299 15.83 -17.74 2.80
C ASN A 299 14.71 -18.79 3.02
N LEU A 300 13.48 -18.41 2.69
CA LEU A 300 12.30 -19.26 2.80
C LEU A 300 11.63 -19.43 1.44
N VAL A 301 10.89 -20.51 1.27
CA VAL A 301 10.10 -20.81 0.08
C VAL A 301 8.67 -21.18 0.46
N ALA A 302 7.75 -21.09 -0.52
CA ALA A 302 6.39 -21.57 -0.40
C ALA A 302 6.33 -23.10 -0.57
N ALA A 303 5.67 -23.77 0.37
CA ALA A 303 5.34 -25.19 0.22
C ALA A 303 3.85 -25.41 0.40
N PRO A 304 3.24 -26.40 -0.29
CA PRO A 304 1.87 -26.84 0.01
C PRO A 304 1.74 -27.19 1.50
N ALA A 305 0.72 -26.61 2.15
CA ALA A 305 0.54 -26.80 3.58
C ALA A 305 0.09 -28.23 3.94
N PHE A 306 -0.76 -28.80 3.10
CA PHE A 306 -1.35 -30.12 3.27
C PHE A 306 -1.17 -30.92 1.97
N PRO A 307 0.00 -31.51 1.74
CA PRO A 307 0.38 -32.08 0.44
C PRO A 307 -0.47 -33.30 0.03
N GLU A 308 -1.08 -34.01 0.99
CA GLU A 308 -1.98 -35.13 0.72
C GLU A 308 -3.38 -34.70 0.27
N LEU A 309 -3.84 -33.52 0.71
CA LEU A 309 -5.12 -32.98 0.28
C LEU A 309 -4.99 -32.38 -1.13
N LYS A 310 -5.44 -33.10 -2.13
CA LYS A 310 -5.31 -32.70 -3.55
C LYS A 310 -6.44 -31.77 -4.01
N ARG A 311 -7.64 -31.91 -3.43
CA ARG A 311 -8.82 -31.11 -3.77
C ARG A 311 -9.83 -31.10 -2.62
N TRP A 312 -10.67 -30.08 -2.61
CA TRP A 312 -11.76 -29.96 -1.65
C TRP A 312 -12.86 -30.98 -1.92
N THR A 313 -13.42 -31.57 -0.87
CA THR A 313 -14.59 -32.46 -0.96
C THR A 313 -15.80 -31.65 -1.39
N ASP A 314 -16.61 -32.23 -2.27
CA ASP A 314 -17.85 -31.63 -2.82
C ASP A 314 -17.65 -30.26 -3.49
N TRP A 315 -16.44 -30.01 -4.00
CA TRP A 315 -16.14 -28.86 -4.84
C TRP A 315 -16.02 -29.31 -6.30
N ASP A 316 -16.90 -28.77 -7.15
CA ASP A 316 -16.84 -29.00 -8.58
C ASP A 316 -15.84 -28.02 -9.23
N TYR A 317 -14.69 -28.55 -9.62
CA TYR A 317 -13.67 -27.82 -10.38
C TYR A 317 -14.00 -27.75 -11.88
N GLY A 318 -15.20 -28.15 -12.32
CA GLY A 318 -15.72 -28.27 -13.68
C GLY A 318 -14.99 -27.55 -14.82
N GLU A 319 -15.30 -27.87 -16.05
CA GLU A 319 -14.73 -27.17 -17.21
C GLU A 319 -15.07 -25.69 -17.15
N ASP A 320 -14.08 -24.86 -17.47
CA ASP A 320 -14.22 -23.41 -17.54
C ASP A 320 -15.25 -23.04 -18.63
N THR A 321 -16.45 -22.74 -18.21
CA THR A 321 -17.54 -22.26 -19.10
C THR A 321 -17.40 -20.74 -19.37
N GLY A 322 -16.19 -20.18 -19.25
CA GLY A 322 -15.91 -18.74 -19.26
C GLY A 322 -16.13 -18.07 -17.91
N LYS A 323 -16.38 -18.86 -16.86
CA LYS A 323 -16.42 -18.45 -15.46
C LYS A 323 -15.32 -19.18 -14.72
N VAL A 324 -14.56 -18.47 -13.91
CA VAL A 324 -13.49 -19.06 -13.14
C VAL A 324 -14.09 -19.87 -11.97
N ASN A 325 -14.19 -21.18 -12.13
CA ASN A 325 -14.68 -22.08 -11.09
C ASN A 325 -13.53 -22.59 -10.22
N ALA A 326 -12.85 -21.69 -9.52
CA ALA A 326 -11.73 -22.03 -8.66
C ALA A 326 -12.12 -22.00 -7.19
N ALA A 327 -11.58 -22.90 -6.40
CA ALA A 327 -11.70 -22.82 -4.95
C ALA A 327 -11.04 -21.53 -4.45
N ARG A 328 -11.74 -20.82 -3.60
CA ARG A 328 -11.31 -19.54 -3.01
C ARG A 328 -11.28 -19.63 -1.49
N PRO A 329 -10.24 -20.25 -0.90
CA PRO A 329 -10.08 -20.28 0.55
C PRO A 329 -9.76 -18.87 1.05
N VAL A 330 -10.55 -18.36 2.00
CA VAL A 330 -10.43 -16.97 2.51
C VAL A 330 -10.23 -16.88 4.00
N VAL A 331 -10.51 -17.94 4.76
CA VAL A 331 -10.20 -18.03 6.19
C VAL A 331 -9.59 -19.38 6.49
N LEU A 332 -8.47 -19.38 7.21
CA LEU A 332 -7.90 -20.57 7.85
C LEU A 332 -7.77 -20.27 9.34
N THR A 333 -8.33 -21.12 10.18
CA THR A 333 -8.35 -20.91 11.64
C THR A 333 -8.47 -22.25 12.39
N HIS A 334 -8.49 -22.18 13.71
CA HIS A 334 -8.58 -23.34 14.61
C HIS A 334 -9.59 -23.08 15.74
N VAL A 335 -9.98 -24.12 16.44
CA VAL A 335 -10.93 -24.01 17.56
C VAL A 335 -10.29 -23.78 18.92
N GLY A 336 -8.99 -23.98 19.06
CA GLY A 336 -8.27 -23.77 20.32
C GLY A 336 -8.59 -24.80 21.43
N ASP A 337 -9.08 -25.99 21.06
CA ASP A 337 -9.52 -27.04 21.99
C ASP A 337 -8.44 -28.08 22.33
N GLY A 338 -7.23 -27.92 21.81
CA GLY A 338 -6.12 -28.88 21.87
C GLY A 338 -6.21 -30.01 20.85
N GLY A 339 -7.27 -30.04 20.03
CA GLY A 339 -7.48 -31.05 18.99
C GLY A 339 -6.68 -30.82 17.73
N LYS A 340 -6.10 -29.63 17.57
CA LYS A 340 -5.30 -29.20 16.41
C LYS A 340 -6.04 -29.39 15.07
N ARG A 341 -7.35 -29.16 15.09
CA ARG A 341 -8.19 -29.17 13.88
C ARG A 341 -8.03 -27.84 13.16
N THR A 342 -7.76 -27.91 11.85
CA THR A 342 -7.69 -26.74 10.98
C THR A 342 -8.97 -26.60 10.19
N PHE A 343 -9.61 -25.46 10.28
CA PHE A 343 -10.83 -25.12 9.56
C PHE A 343 -10.53 -24.12 8.46
N VAL A 344 -11.11 -24.35 7.27
CA VAL A 344 -10.95 -23.46 6.13
C VAL A 344 -12.32 -23.10 5.57
N ALA A 345 -12.60 -21.80 5.48
CA ALA A 345 -13.78 -21.29 4.80
C ALA A 345 -13.47 -20.98 3.33
N LEU A 346 -14.28 -21.54 2.44
CA LEU A 346 -14.31 -21.18 1.03
C LEU A 346 -15.34 -20.08 0.81
N GLN A 347 -14.98 -19.05 0.06
CA GLN A 347 -15.79 -17.83 -0.16
C GLN A 347 -17.21 -18.12 -0.66
N HIS A 348 -17.41 -19.26 -1.32
CA HIS A 348 -18.70 -19.69 -1.87
C HIS A 348 -19.72 -20.21 -0.83
N GLY A 349 -19.33 -20.36 0.44
CA GLY A 349 -20.23 -20.77 1.52
C GLY A 349 -20.00 -22.19 2.05
N LEU A 350 -18.80 -22.76 1.88
CA LEU A 350 -18.39 -24.03 2.49
C LEU A 350 -17.35 -23.79 3.57
N ILE A 351 -17.47 -24.49 4.69
CA ILE A 351 -16.41 -24.58 5.70
C ILE A 351 -15.96 -26.04 5.78
N HIS A 352 -14.67 -26.25 5.60
CA HIS A 352 -14.05 -27.57 5.66
C HIS A 352 -13.18 -27.72 6.89
N ILE A 353 -13.09 -28.95 7.41
CA ILE A 353 -12.02 -29.41 8.27
C ILE A 353 -10.96 -30.04 7.38
N VAL A 354 -9.72 -29.53 7.49
CA VAL A 354 -8.58 -30.10 6.79
C VAL A 354 -8.11 -31.34 7.57
N PRO A 355 -7.93 -32.49 6.91
CA PRO A 355 -7.54 -33.71 7.60
C PRO A 355 -6.13 -33.63 8.17
N LYS A 356 -5.91 -34.37 9.25
CA LYS A 356 -4.55 -34.72 9.69
C LYS A 356 -3.87 -35.57 8.63
N ALA A 357 -2.57 -35.54 8.55
CA ALA A 357 -1.61 -35.95 7.52
C ALA A 357 -1.92 -37.11 6.55
N ASP A 358 -2.95 -37.94 6.77
CA ASP A 358 -3.12 -39.20 6.03
C ASP A 358 -4.40 -39.27 5.17
N SER A 359 -5.18 -38.21 5.04
CA SER A 359 -6.41 -38.23 4.26
C SER A 359 -6.33 -37.31 3.04
N ALA A 360 -6.64 -37.84 1.87
CA ALA A 360 -6.72 -37.08 0.62
C ALA A 360 -8.03 -36.25 0.49
N LYS A 361 -8.90 -36.26 1.51
CA LYS A 361 -10.22 -35.62 1.48
C LYS A 361 -10.41 -34.76 2.72
N SER A 362 -10.93 -33.54 2.51
CA SER A 362 -11.44 -32.69 3.56
C SER A 362 -12.82 -33.14 4.03
N GLU A 363 -13.21 -32.79 5.26
CA GLU A 363 -14.57 -33.01 5.77
C GLU A 363 -15.36 -31.69 5.68
N ILE A 364 -16.62 -31.75 5.25
CA ILE A 364 -17.49 -30.57 5.24
C ILE A 364 -18.01 -30.36 6.66
N PHE A 365 -17.64 -29.24 7.29
CA PHE A 365 -18.13 -28.82 8.58
C PHE A 365 -19.46 -28.07 8.48
N LEU A 366 -19.59 -27.14 7.54
CA LEU A 366 -20.82 -26.39 7.26
C LEU A 366 -20.97 -26.13 5.77
N ASP A 367 -22.18 -26.34 5.24
CA ASP A 367 -22.58 -25.94 3.89
C ASP A 367 -23.74 -24.94 3.95
N ILE A 368 -23.47 -23.69 3.56
CA ILE A 368 -24.47 -22.62 3.45
C ILE A 368 -24.47 -21.96 2.07
N ARG A 369 -24.03 -22.67 1.02
CA ARG A 369 -24.04 -22.19 -0.37
C ARG A 369 -25.42 -21.71 -0.85
N SER A 370 -26.47 -22.25 -0.25
CA SER A 370 -27.85 -21.80 -0.52
C SER A 370 -28.15 -20.39 -0.03
N LYS A 371 -27.42 -19.88 0.97
CA LYS A 371 -27.59 -18.57 1.61
C LYS A 371 -26.58 -17.53 1.15
N VAL A 372 -25.40 -17.94 0.70
CA VAL A 372 -24.27 -17.07 0.37
C VAL A 372 -24.36 -16.57 -1.07
N LEU A 373 -24.28 -15.26 -1.25
CA LEU A 373 -24.08 -14.63 -2.54
C LEU A 373 -22.60 -14.59 -2.87
N TYR A 374 -22.20 -15.21 -3.97
CA TYR A 374 -20.87 -15.08 -4.54
C TYR A 374 -20.97 -14.99 -6.06
N LYS A 375 -20.12 -14.14 -6.67
CA LYS A 375 -19.93 -14.03 -8.11
C LYS A 375 -18.46 -13.73 -8.42
N ASP A 376 -17.90 -14.33 -9.46
CA ASP A 376 -16.52 -14.05 -9.89
C ASP A 376 -16.30 -12.60 -10.33
N THR A 377 -17.33 -11.95 -10.86
CA THR A 377 -17.29 -10.53 -11.30
C THR A 377 -17.49 -9.53 -10.16
N GLU A 378 -18.03 -9.96 -9.01
CA GLU A 378 -18.27 -9.20 -7.79
C GLU A 378 -17.58 -9.95 -6.64
N ASN A 379 -16.28 -10.14 -6.75
CA ASN A 379 -15.50 -11.16 -6.03
C ASN A 379 -15.10 -10.77 -4.60
N GLU A 380 -15.58 -9.64 -4.09
CA GLU A 380 -15.42 -9.27 -2.67
C GLU A 380 -16.57 -9.79 -1.81
N GLN A 381 -17.71 -10.20 -2.40
CA GLN A 381 -18.84 -10.82 -1.70
C GLN A 381 -18.62 -12.31 -1.43
N GLY A 382 -19.36 -12.87 -0.47
CA GLY A 382 -19.28 -14.30 -0.14
C GLY A 382 -19.28 -14.60 1.34
N LEU A 383 -18.81 -15.79 1.71
CA LEU A 383 -18.46 -16.17 3.08
C LEU A 383 -17.06 -15.62 3.37
N LEU A 384 -16.97 -14.56 4.16
CA LEU A 384 -15.74 -13.78 4.32
C LEU A 384 -15.10 -13.92 5.70
N GLY A 385 -15.85 -14.33 6.73
CA GLY A 385 -15.36 -14.45 8.10
C GLY A 385 -15.79 -15.73 8.79
N LEU A 386 -14.90 -16.24 9.64
CA LEU A 386 -15.14 -17.39 10.53
C LEU A 386 -14.31 -17.17 11.80
N ALA A 387 -14.95 -17.22 12.95
CA ALA A 387 -14.28 -17.21 14.25
C ALA A 387 -14.95 -18.19 15.20
N PHE A 388 -14.16 -18.96 15.94
CA PHE A 388 -14.65 -19.86 16.97
C PHE A 388 -14.64 -19.14 18.32
N HIS A 389 -15.68 -19.38 19.13
CA HIS A 389 -15.77 -18.82 20.46
C HIS A 389 -14.56 -19.25 21.33
N PRO A 390 -13.96 -18.38 22.16
CA PRO A 390 -12.88 -18.79 23.05
C PRO A 390 -13.21 -19.98 23.98
N LYS A 391 -14.50 -20.16 24.28
CA LYS A 391 -15.05 -21.28 25.05
C LYS A 391 -15.68 -22.38 24.17
N TYR A 392 -15.28 -22.49 22.88
CA TYR A 392 -15.88 -23.44 21.93
C TYR A 392 -15.95 -24.88 22.46
N LYS A 393 -14.92 -25.32 23.17
CA LYS A 393 -14.87 -26.67 23.78
C LYS A 393 -16.09 -26.96 24.66
N THR A 394 -16.70 -25.94 25.25
CA THR A 394 -17.83 -26.08 26.20
C THR A 394 -19.17 -25.64 25.62
N ASN A 395 -19.19 -24.60 24.76
CA ASN A 395 -20.43 -24.07 24.20
C ASN A 395 -20.71 -24.47 22.75
N GLY A 396 -19.66 -24.91 22.02
CA GLY A 396 -19.76 -25.31 20.62
C GLY A 396 -20.11 -24.16 19.65
N GLU A 397 -19.96 -22.91 20.07
CA GLU A 397 -20.39 -21.76 19.27
C GLU A 397 -19.28 -21.25 18.35
N PHE A 398 -19.67 -20.83 17.14
CA PHE A 398 -18.82 -20.16 16.17
C PHE A 398 -19.61 -19.11 15.41
N PHE A 399 -18.90 -18.21 14.76
CA PHE A 399 -19.43 -17.01 14.12
C PHE A 399 -18.97 -16.95 12.68
N ILE A 400 -19.88 -16.55 11.78
CA ILE A 400 -19.55 -16.33 10.38
C ILE A 400 -20.03 -14.97 9.91
N PHE A 401 -19.34 -14.44 8.91
CA PHE A 401 -19.73 -13.25 8.17
C PHE A 401 -19.95 -13.64 6.71
N TYR A 402 -21.12 -13.34 6.15
CA TYR A 402 -21.42 -13.65 4.76
C TYR A 402 -22.34 -12.62 4.11
N THR A 403 -22.29 -12.53 2.76
CA THR A 403 -23.22 -11.72 1.96
C THR A 403 -24.47 -12.55 1.64
N ASP A 404 -25.67 -11.99 1.93
CA ASP A 404 -26.96 -12.66 1.77
C ASP A 404 -27.35 -12.81 0.29
N LYS A 405 -27.62 -14.06 -0.13
CA LYS A 405 -28.00 -14.37 -1.51
C LYS A 405 -29.38 -13.83 -1.90
N THR A 406 -30.28 -13.71 -0.93
CA THR A 406 -31.67 -13.30 -1.16
C THR A 406 -31.85 -11.79 -1.06
N LYS A 407 -31.05 -11.16 -0.21
CA LYS A 407 -31.02 -9.70 0.00
C LYS A 407 -29.68 -9.17 -0.43
N LYS A 408 -29.50 -9.01 -1.72
CA LYS A 408 -28.26 -8.48 -2.30
C LYS A 408 -27.85 -7.18 -1.61
N LEU A 409 -26.56 -6.97 -1.43
CA LEU A 409 -26.00 -5.81 -0.75
C LEU A 409 -26.37 -5.74 0.75
N GLU A 410 -26.58 -6.90 1.38
CA GLU A 410 -26.67 -7.02 2.83
C GLU A 410 -25.68 -8.07 3.33
N ASN A 411 -24.82 -7.68 4.24
CA ASN A 411 -23.91 -8.57 4.94
C ASN A 411 -24.52 -9.00 6.28
N VAL A 412 -24.29 -10.26 6.64
CA VAL A 412 -24.87 -10.87 7.83
C VAL A 412 -23.74 -11.43 8.71
N VAL A 413 -23.80 -11.11 9.99
CA VAL A 413 -23.02 -11.79 11.03
C VAL A 413 -23.94 -12.72 11.78
N SER A 414 -23.64 -14.02 11.77
CA SER A 414 -24.45 -15.03 12.43
C SER A 414 -23.64 -15.90 13.38
N ARG A 415 -24.28 -16.32 14.49
CA ARG A 415 -23.80 -17.35 15.39
C ARG A 415 -24.39 -18.70 14.97
N PHE A 416 -23.55 -19.75 14.99
CA PHE A 416 -23.93 -21.14 14.79
C PHE A 416 -23.41 -22.00 15.96
N ARG A 417 -23.86 -23.24 16.03
CA ARG A 417 -23.38 -24.25 16.95
C ARG A 417 -22.93 -25.52 16.23
N VAL A 418 -21.96 -26.19 16.81
CA VAL A 418 -21.59 -27.55 16.42
C VAL A 418 -22.76 -28.51 16.66
N SER A 419 -22.89 -29.55 15.83
CA SER A 419 -23.85 -30.62 16.04
C SER A 419 -23.62 -31.33 17.38
N LYS A 420 -24.69 -31.73 18.04
CA LYS A 420 -24.62 -32.52 19.29
C LYS A 420 -24.12 -33.95 19.04
N ASP A 421 -24.33 -34.44 17.82
CA ASP A 421 -24.06 -35.83 17.46
C ASP A 421 -22.69 -36.02 16.81
N ASP A 422 -22.12 -34.97 16.21
CA ASP A 422 -20.85 -35.02 15.48
C ASP A 422 -20.05 -33.74 15.67
N PRO A 423 -18.92 -33.77 16.39
CA PRO A 423 -18.09 -32.58 16.62
C PRO A 423 -17.40 -32.05 15.36
N ASN A 424 -17.45 -32.77 14.24
CA ASN A 424 -16.93 -32.37 12.95
C ASN A 424 -18.01 -31.80 12.01
N LYS A 425 -19.23 -31.59 12.52
CA LYS A 425 -20.33 -30.99 11.77
C LYS A 425 -20.99 -29.85 12.55
N ALA A 426 -21.30 -28.79 11.86
CA ALA A 426 -22.17 -27.75 12.39
C ALA A 426 -23.63 -28.15 12.27
N ASP A 427 -24.49 -27.60 13.16
CA ASP A 427 -25.94 -27.66 13.00
C ASP A 427 -26.40 -26.44 12.18
N PRO A 428 -26.78 -26.59 10.90
CA PRO A 428 -27.19 -25.48 10.04
C PRO A 428 -28.52 -24.83 10.50
N LYS A 429 -29.29 -25.50 11.39
CA LYS A 429 -30.53 -24.97 11.94
C LYS A 429 -30.31 -24.13 13.19
N SER A 430 -29.10 -24.14 13.74
CA SER A 430 -28.74 -23.38 14.95
C SER A 430 -28.43 -21.90 14.71
N GLU A 431 -28.59 -21.43 13.48
CA GLU A 431 -28.27 -20.04 13.12
C GLU A 431 -29.07 -19.03 13.92
N VAL A 432 -28.35 -18.04 14.49
CA VAL A 432 -28.89 -16.84 15.11
C VAL A 432 -28.21 -15.65 14.46
N GLU A 433 -28.96 -14.84 13.72
CA GLU A 433 -28.48 -13.59 13.14
C GLU A 433 -28.17 -12.59 14.26
N LEU A 434 -26.94 -12.07 14.31
CA LEU A 434 -26.49 -11.06 15.26
C LEU A 434 -26.62 -9.65 14.67
N LEU A 435 -26.07 -9.44 13.48
CA LEU A 435 -26.06 -8.14 12.81
C LEU A 435 -26.38 -8.32 11.33
N ARG A 436 -27.08 -7.34 10.78
CA ARG A 436 -27.34 -7.19 9.36
C ARG A 436 -26.97 -5.79 8.92
N ILE A 437 -26.03 -5.71 7.97
CA ILE A 437 -25.43 -4.46 7.51
C ILE A 437 -25.78 -4.25 6.04
N LYS A 438 -26.45 -3.15 5.75
CA LYS A 438 -26.77 -2.72 4.37
C LYS A 438 -25.65 -1.87 3.82
N HIS A 439 -25.31 -2.09 2.56
CA HIS A 439 -24.39 -1.27 1.78
C HIS A 439 -24.96 -1.01 0.38
N LYS A 440 -24.35 -0.07 -0.37
CA LYS A 440 -24.89 0.32 -1.69
C LYS A 440 -24.21 -0.37 -2.86
N TYR A 441 -22.97 -0.82 -2.67
CA TYR A 441 -22.13 -1.34 -3.73
C TYR A 441 -21.66 -2.74 -3.37
N TRP A 442 -21.14 -3.50 -4.34
CA TRP A 442 -20.76 -4.90 -4.18
C TRP A 442 -19.36 -5.13 -3.59
N ASN A 443 -18.62 -4.08 -3.35
CA ASN A 443 -17.23 -4.11 -2.91
C ASN A 443 -17.02 -3.40 -1.57
N HIS A 444 -15.85 -3.55 -0.99
CA HIS A 444 -15.44 -3.09 0.33
C HIS A 444 -16.31 -3.67 1.46
N ASP A 445 -16.51 -4.98 1.41
CA ASP A 445 -17.31 -5.69 2.42
C ASP A 445 -16.53 -5.88 3.73
N GLY A 446 -15.20 -6.00 3.68
CA GLY A 446 -14.38 -6.39 4.83
C GLY A 446 -14.62 -7.86 5.22
N GLY A 447 -15.28 -8.09 6.36
CA GLY A 447 -15.82 -9.39 6.74
C GLY A 447 -14.97 -10.19 7.73
N THR A 448 -13.81 -9.72 8.16
CA THR A 448 -13.04 -10.43 9.20
C THR A 448 -13.79 -10.45 10.52
N LEU A 449 -13.82 -11.63 11.14
CA LEU A 449 -14.23 -11.88 12.51
C LEU A 449 -13.03 -12.35 13.31
N ALA A 450 -12.79 -11.75 14.47
CA ALA A 450 -11.73 -12.14 15.37
C ALA A 450 -12.13 -11.92 16.84
N PHE A 451 -11.76 -12.84 17.74
CA PHE A 451 -11.86 -12.58 19.16
C PHE A 451 -10.61 -11.84 19.64
N GLY A 452 -10.83 -10.72 20.33
CA GLY A 452 -9.77 -9.99 20.98
C GLY A 452 -9.27 -10.70 22.26
N PRO A 453 -8.12 -10.26 22.79
CA PRO A 453 -7.59 -10.78 24.05
C PRO A 453 -8.51 -10.52 25.26
N ASP A 454 -9.48 -9.63 25.10
CA ASP A 454 -10.53 -9.29 26.08
C ASP A 454 -11.76 -10.21 26.00
N GLY A 455 -11.78 -11.15 25.03
CA GLY A 455 -12.84 -12.13 24.84
C GLY A 455 -14.06 -11.64 24.07
N TYR A 456 -14.08 -10.39 23.60
CA TYR A 456 -15.15 -9.85 22.77
C TYR A 456 -14.94 -10.16 21.29
N LEU A 457 -16.04 -10.17 20.53
CA LEU A 457 -16.00 -10.37 19.09
C LEU A 457 -15.78 -9.03 18.37
N TYR A 458 -14.72 -8.97 17.57
CA TYR A 458 -14.42 -7.87 16.67
C TYR A 458 -14.88 -8.19 15.25
N ILE A 459 -15.55 -7.23 14.61
CA ILE A 459 -16.13 -7.35 13.27
C ILE A 459 -15.59 -6.21 12.44
N VAL A 460 -14.98 -6.54 11.30
CA VAL A 460 -14.33 -5.57 10.41
C VAL A 460 -15.22 -5.31 9.21
N LEU A 461 -15.46 -4.04 8.90
CA LEU A 461 -16.33 -3.59 7.82
C LEU A 461 -15.64 -2.50 6.98
N GLY A 462 -15.68 -2.65 5.67
CA GLY A 462 -15.28 -1.61 4.74
C GLY A 462 -16.31 -0.48 4.64
N ASP A 463 -15.98 0.57 3.89
CA ASP A 463 -16.81 1.77 3.72
C ASP A 463 -18.10 1.56 2.91
N GLY A 464 -18.32 0.34 2.39
CA GLY A 464 -19.50 -0.05 1.62
C GLY A 464 -19.37 0.21 0.13
N GLY A 465 -18.15 0.52 -0.35
CA GLY A 465 -17.79 0.46 -1.77
C GLY A 465 -17.85 1.76 -2.55
N LEU A 466 -17.54 1.64 -3.83
CA LEU A 466 -17.27 2.69 -4.80
C LEU A 466 -15.98 3.47 -4.47
N GLY A 467 -15.42 4.18 -5.48
CA GLY A 467 -14.21 4.97 -5.27
C GLY A 467 -14.47 6.25 -4.46
N GLY A 468 -13.59 6.53 -3.49
CA GLY A 468 -13.56 7.78 -2.75
C GLY A 468 -14.65 7.96 -1.68
N ASP A 469 -15.32 6.88 -1.26
CA ASP A 469 -16.35 6.89 -0.19
C ASP A 469 -17.34 8.07 -0.33
N PRO A 470 -18.21 8.08 -1.36
CA PRO A 470 -19.06 9.23 -1.67
C PRO A 470 -20.08 9.54 -0.57
N ASP A 471 -20.39 8.57 0.28
CA ASP A 471 -21.34 8.71 1.39
C ASP A 471 -20.65 9.12 2.72
N ASP A 472 -19.32 9.31 2.72
CA ASP A 472 -18.51 9.64 3.89
C ASP A 472 -18.65 8.62 5.05
N ASN A 473 -18.89 7.36 4.68
CA ASN A 473 -19.13 6.28 5.65
C ASN A 473 -17.93 6.08 6.58
N GLY A 474 -16.69 6.21 6.07
CA GLY A 474 -15.49 6.07 6.88
C GLY A 474 -15.51 6.99 8.11
N GLN A 475 -15.94 8.24 7.98
CA GLN A 475 -15.96 9.23 9.06
C GLN A 475 -17.29 9.29 9.85
N ALA A 476 -18.41 8.85 9.27
CA ALA A 476 -19.72 8.93 9.92
C ALA A 476 -19.87 7.90 11.05
N LEU A 477 -20.15 8.34 12.29
CA LEU A 477 -20.33 7.44 13.45
C LEU A 477 -21.75 6.86 13.59
N ASN A 478 -22.72 7.34 12.81
CA ASN A 478 -24.12 6.91 12.87
C ASN A 478 -24.42 5.64 12.06
N ASN A 479 -23.44 5.06 11.39
CA ASN A 479 -23.52 3.81 10.65
C ASN A 479 -22.35 2.88 10.98
N LEU A 480 -22.37 1.64 10.47
CA LEU A 480 -21.37 0.61 10.79
C LEU A 480 -20.29 0.44 9.70
N LEU A 481 -20.40 1.14 8.56
CA LEU A 481 -19.48 0.98 7.43
C LEU A 481 -18.17 1.76 7.65
N GLY A 482 -17.04 1.21 7.19
CA GLY A 482 -15.70 1.78 7.41
C GLY A 482 -15.24 1.71 8.86
N LYS A 483 -15.59 0.62 9.58
CA LYS A 483 -15.46 0.48 11.03
C LYS A 483 -14.85 -0.86 11.45
N ILE A 484 -14.31 -0.85 12.65
CA ILE A 484 -14.16 -2.06 13.45
C ILE A 484 -15.16 -1.99 14.59
N LEU A 485 -16.04 -2.98 14.66
CA LEU A 485 -17.03 -3.12 15.73
C LEU A 485 -16.51 -4.05 16.82
N ARG A 486 -17.01 -3.90 18.04
CA ARG A 486 -16.71 -4.77 19.18
C ARG A 486 -17.98 -5.03 19.96
N ILE A 487 -18.37 -6.30 20.07
CA ILE A 487 -19.62 -6.73 20.72
C ILE A 487 -19.35 -7.87 21.73
N ASP A 488 -20.19 -7.95 22.76
CA ASP A 488 -20.22 -9.02 23.76
C ASP A 488 -21.26 -10.07 23.37
N ILE A 489 -20.79 -11.25 22.97
CA ILE A 489 -21.65 -12.35 22.54
C ILE A 489 -22.03 -13.31 23.67
N ASP A 490 -21.47 -13.15 24.85
CA ASP A 490 -21.79 -13.91 26.06
C ASP A 490 -23.01 -13.33 26.82
N ALA A 491 -23.47 -12.14 26.43
CA ALA A 491 -24.60 -11.45 27.01
C ALA A 491 -25.58 -10.95 25.92
N GLU A 492 -26.85 -10.81 26.29
CA GLU A 492 -27.87 -10.22 25.41
C GLU A 492 -28.10 -8.75 25.77
N GLY A 493 -28.35 -7.93 24.76
CA GLY A 493 -28.83 -6.57 24.93
C GLY A 493 -30.38 -6.53 25.00
N ASP A 494 -30.95 -5.37 25.23
CA ASP A 494 -32.41 -5.20 25.33
C ASP A 494 -33.17 -5.65 24.07
N LYS A 495 -32.55 -5.51 22.89
CA LYS A 495 -33.19 -5.80 21.59
C LYS A 495 -32.25 -6.52 20.62
N THR A 496 -31.08 -6.95 21.07
CA THR A 496 -30.05 -7.60 20.26
C THR A 496 -29.59 -8.89 20.93
N PRO A 497 -29.25 -9.93 20.13
CA PRO A 497 -28.71 -11.17 20.66
C PRO A 497 -27.21 -11.05 21.06
N TYR A 498 -26.77 -9.85 21.34
CA TYR A 498 -25.44 -9.49 21.89
C TYR A 498 -25.58 -8.23 22.74
N ALA A 499 -24.65 -8.02 23.66
CA ALA A 499 -24.55 -6.80 24.44
C ALA A 499 -23.43 -5.87 23.90
N ILE A 500 -23.48 -4.62 24.32
CA ILE A 500 -22.43 -3.64 24.05
C ILE A 500 -21.47 -3.59 25.23
N PRO A 501 -20.15 -3.82 25.04
CA PRO A 501 -19.18 -3.63 26.10
C PRO A 501 -19.22 -2.21 26.65
N LYS A 502 -19.36 -2.06 27.96
CA LYS A 502 -19.55 -0.74 28.64
C LYS A 502 -18.41 0.24 28.35
N ASP A 503 -17.24 -0.28 28.04
CA ASP A 503 -16.04 0.49 27.75
C ASP A 503 -15.81 0.73 26.25
N ASN A 504 -16.79 0.43 25.38
CA ASN A 504 -16.69 0.84 23.98
C ASN A 504 -16.59 2.37 23.90
N PRO A 505 -15.74 2.91 22.97
CA PRO A 505 -15.37 4.32 23.02
C PRO A 505 -16.52 5.29 22.71
N PHE A 506 -17.57 4.85 22.01
CA PHE A 506 -18.65 5.72 21.55
C PHE A 506 -20.03 5.47 22.20
N VAL A 507 -20.09 4.71 23.31
CA VAL A 507 -21.34 4.39 24.00
C VAL A 507 -22.10 5.61 24.54
N THR A 508 -21.38 6.71 24.82
CA THR A 508 -21.96 7.97 25.32
C THR A 508 -21.97 9.07 24.25
N THR A 509 -21.53 8.79 23.05
CA THR A 509 -21.48 9.78 21.96
C THR A 509 -22.84 9.87 21.29
N GLU A 510 -23.41 11.07 21.28
CA GLU A 510 -24.71 11.30 20.66
C GLU A 510 -24.71 10.93 19.17
N ASN A 511 -25.77 10.22 18.73
CA ASN A 511 -25.93 9.72 17.37
C ASN A 511 -24.86 8.75 16.86
N ALA A 512 -23.93 8.28 17.70
CA ALA A 512 -22.99 7.24 17.32
C ALA A 512 -23.56 5.83 17.54
N ARG A 513 -23.11 4.88 16.72
CA ARG A 513 -23.39 3.46 16.91
C ARG A 513 -22.49 2.94 18.03
N PRO A 514 -23.06 2.38 19.12
CA PRO A 514 -22.28 1.97 20.29
C PRO A 514 -21.42 0.73 20.07
N GLU A 515 -21.66 -0.01 18.98
CA GLU A 515 -20.82 -1.15 18.55
C GLU A 515 -19.43 -0.71 18.08
N ILE A 516 -19.25 0.56 17.67
CA ILE A 516 -18.01 1.04 17.06
C ILE A 516 -16.86 1.02 18.09
N TYR A 517 -15.74 0.40 17.66
CA TYR A 517 -14.49 0.39 18.40
C TYR A 517 -13.44 1.31 17.77
N ALA A 518 -13.39 1.34 16.42
CA ALA A 518 -12.53 2.21 15.63
C ALA A 518 -13.19 2.54 14.29
N TYR A 519 -12.74 3.60 13.60
CA TYR A 519 -13.35 4.11 12.39
C TYR A 519 -12.35 4.77 11.44
N GLY A 520 -12.83 5.27 10.29
CA GLY A 520 -11.99 5.92 9.31
C GLY A 520 -11.18 4.94 8.46
N LEU A 521 -11.77 3.80 8.14
CA LEU A 521 -11.19 2.72 7.32
C LEU A 521 -11.88 2.63 5.97
N ARG A 522 -11.14 2.20 4.94
CA ARG A 522 -11.65 2.05 3.57
C ARG A 522 -12.15 0.63 3.28
N ASN A 523 -11.22 -0.30 3.14
CA ASN A 523 -11.50 -1.71 2.91
C ASN A 523 -10.52 -2.58 3.71
N PRO A 524 -10.64 -2.56 5.03
CA PRO A 524 -9.79 -3.36 5.90
C PRO A 524 -10.08 -4.85 5.65
N TRP A 525 -9.09 -5.55 5.07
CA TRP A 525 -9.33 -6.92 4.62
C TRP A 525 -9.14 -7.94 5.74
N ARG A 526 -7.98 -7.92 6.44
CA ARG A 526 -7.72 -8.86 7.55
C ARG A 526 -7.23 -8.13 8.79
N LEU A 527 -7.91 -8.42 9.90
CA LEU A 527 -7.52 -8.10 11.27
C LEU A 527 -7.06 -9.38 11.96
N SER A 528 -5.90 -9.34 12.60
CA SER A 528 -5.43 -10.41 13.49
C SER A 528 -4.92 -9.84 14.81
N PHE A 529 -5.00 -10.62 15.89
CA PHE A 529 -4.41 -10.27 17.17
C PHE A 529 -3.13 -11.08 17.39
N ASP A 530 -2.03 -10.40 17.69
CA ASP A 530 -0.80 -11.06 18.12
C ASP A 530 -1.05 -11.82 19.43
N ARG A 531 -1.02 -13.14 19.39
CA ARG A 531 -1.33 -14.01 20.54
C ARG A 531 -0.40 -13.81 21.74
N LYS A 532 0.77 -13.18 21.57
CA LYS A 532 1.73 -12.90 22.65
C LYS A 532 1.49 -11.55 23.31
N THR A 533 1.18 -10.52 22.52
CA THR A 533 1.05 -9.13 23.01
C THR A 533 -0.40 -8.67 23.14
N GLY A 534 -1.33 -9.32 22.44
CA GLY A 534 -2.72 -8.90 22.33
C GLY A 534 -2.93 -7.71 21.36
N GLN A 535 -1.88 -7.20 20.71
CA GLN A 535 -2.01 -6.09 19.77
C GLN A 535 -2.74 -6.53 18.51
N GLY A 536 -3.77 -5.78 18.11
CA GLY A 536 -4.45 -5.96 16.83
C GLY A 536 -3.64 -5.36 15.67
N TRP A 537 -3.55 -6.08 14.56
CA TRP A 537 -2.87 -5.71 13.33
C TRP A 537 -3.83 -5.75 12.16
N LEU A 538 -3.79 -4.75 11.32
CA LEU A 538 -4.77 -4.51 10.25
C LEU A 538 -4.09 -4.08 8.97
N GLY A 539 -4.43 -4.71 7.84
CA GLY A 539 -4.15 -4.20 6.50
C GLY A 539 -5.39 -3.54 5.94
N ASP A 540 -5.30 -2.29 5.53
CA ASP A 540 -6.37 -1.54 4.88
C ASP A 540 -6.01 -1.21 3.43
N VAL A 541 -6.87 -1.60 2.49
CA VAL A 541 -6.63 -1.45 1.05
C VAL A 541 -6.89 0.00 0.63
N GLY A 542 -5.86 0.62 0.06
CA GLY A 542 -5.91 1.99 -0.41
C GLY A 542 -6.75 2.21 -1.67
N GLN A 543 -6.89 3.47 -2.08
CA GLN A 543 -7.74 3.84 -3.21
C GLN A 543 -6.95 3.98 -4.51
N ASN A 544 -5.89 4.78 -4.50
CA ASN A 544 -5.19 5.23 -5.70
C ASN A 544 -3.69 4.94 -5.70
N LEU A 545 -3.00 5.26 -4.60
CA LEU A 545 -1.54 5.27 -4.57
C LEU A 545 -0.93 4.49 -3.42
N TRP A 546 -1.62 4.32 -2.28
CA TRP A 546 -1.00 3.87 -1.05
C TRP A 546 -1.79 2.77 -0.36
N GLU A 547 -1.11 1.68 -0.02
CA GLU A 547 -1.57 0.61 0.86
C GLU A 547 -1.03 0.81 2.26
N GLU A 548 -1.74 0.35 3.32
CA GLU A 548 -1.33 0.62 4.68
C GLU A 548 -1.47 -0.54 5.66
N ILE A 549 -0.61 -0.52 6.69
CA ILE A 549 -0.66 -1.42 7.84
C ILE A 549 -0.85 -0.59 9.11
N ASN A 550 -1.86 -0.94 9.87
CA ASN A 550 -2.26 -0.24 11.08
C ASN A 550 -2.16 -1.13 12.33
N LEU A 551 -1.91 -0.51 13.48
CA LEU A 551 -2.15 -1.10 14.79
C LEU A 551 -3.53 -0.68 15.28
N LEU A 552 -4.31 -1.64 15.80
CA LEU A 552 -5.65 -1.35 16.30
C LEU A 552 -5.58 -0.59 17.63
N GLU A 553 -6.22 0.57 17.67
CA GLU A 553 -6.35 1.43 18.83
C GLU A 553 -7.82 1.72 19.15
N LYS A 554 -8.17 1.72 20.45
CA LYS A 554 -9.50 2.01 20.94
C LYS A 554 -9.90 3.47 20.64
N GLY A 555 -11.02 3.67 19.93
CA GLY A 555 -11.51 4.98 19.53
C GLY A 555 -10.72 5.60 18.37
N GLY A 556 -9.79 4.84 17.76
CA GLY A 556 -8.93 5.33 16.70
C GLY A 556 -9.68 5.74 15.44
N ASN A 557 -9.30 6.90 14.87
CA ASN A 557 -9.68 7.36 13.54
C ASN A 557 -8.49 7.17 12.59
N TYR A 558 -8.60 6.30 11.60
CA TYR A 558 -7.54 6.01 10.64
C TYR A 558 -7.51 6.96 9.42
N GLY A 559 -8.48 7.87 9.34
CA GLY A 559 -8.44 9.04 8.46
C GLY A 559 -9.13 8.90 7.12
N TRP A 560 -9.52 7.71 6.66
CA TRP A 560 -10.30 7.57 5.44
C TRP A 560 -11.68 8.28 5.59
N ARG A 561 -12.13 9.11 4.68
CA ARG A 561 -11.60 9.53 3.36
C ARG A 561 -10.97 10.94 3.39
N ARG A 562 -10.35 11.37 4.44
CA ARG A 562 -9.62 12.66 4.46
C ARG A 562 -8.17 12.45 4.05
N ARG A 563 -7.70 11.20 4.14
CA ARG A 563 -6.39 10.79 3.69
C ARG A 563 -6.41 9.33 3.21
N GLU A 564 -5.46 8.98 2.38
CA GLU A 564 -5.07 7.64 1.97
C GLU A 564 -3.68 7.39 2.57
N SER A 565 -3.58 6.52 3.56
CA SER A 565 -2.39 6.35 4.38
C SER A 565 -1.93 7.66 5.05
N LEU A 566 -0.73 8.15 4.76
CA LEU A 566 -0.18 9.42 5.27
C LEU A 566 -0.43 10.62 4.32
N HIS A 567 -1.09 10.38 3.20
CA HIS A 567 -1.24 11.35 2.11
C HIS A 567 -2.66 11.91 2.05
N PRO A 568 -2.84 13.20 1.73
CA PRO A 568 -4.16 13.80 1.60
C PRO A 568 -5.00 13.11 0.51
N PHE A 569 -6.31 12.99 0.71
CA PHE A 569 -7.21 12.47 -0.30
C PHE A 569 -8.37 13.44 -0.56
N GLY A 570 -8.61 13.75 -1.85
CA GLY A 570 -9.68 14.64 -2.27
C GLY A 570 -9.46 16.12 -1.90
N ALA A 571 -10.42 16.97 -2.29
CA ALA A 571 -10.33 18.43 -2.12
C ALA A 571 -10.24 18.88 -0.64
N GLU A 572 -10.84 18.13 0.27
CA GLU A 572 -10.80 18.38 1.72
C GLU A 572 -9.71 17.58 2.44
N GLY A 573 -8.87 16.89 1.65
CA GLY A 573 -7.81 16.04 2.15
C GLY A 573 -6.72 16.81 2.90
N HIS A 574 -6.10 16.11 3.83
CA HIS A 574 -4.98 16.63 4.61
C HIS A 574 -4.04 15.49 5.02
N GLY A 575 -2.80 15.79 5.27
CA GLY A 575 -1.82 14.85 5.84
C GLY A 575 -2.12 14.47 7.29
N PRO A 576 -1.16 13.86 8.01
CA PRO A 576 -1.31 13.43 9.39
C PRO A 576 -1.82 14.54 10.33
N LYS A 577 -2.71 14.18 11.23
CA LYS A 577 -3.23 15.05 12.28
C LYS A 577 -3.24 14.33 13.62
N LYS A 578 -3.10 15.09 14.70
CA LYS A 578 -3.00 14.56 16.06
C LYS A 578 -4.22 13.69 16.48
N GLU A 579 -5.39 13.99 15.97
CA GLU A 579 -6.65 13.26 16.24
C GLU A 579 -6.83 11.99 15.40
N MET A 580 -5.87 11.68 14.51
CA MET A 580 -5.91 10.50 13.65
C MET A 580 -4.76 9.56 13.97
N ILE A 581 -4.98 8.27 13.76
CA ILE A 581 -3.97 7.23 13.93
C ILE A 581 -3.22 7.07 12.62
N ASP A 582 -1.93 7.31 12.66
CA ASP A 582 -1.07 7.08 11.51
C ASP A 582 -0.77 5.59 11.32
N PRO A 583 -0.76 5.09 10.07
CA PRO A 583 -0.29 3.74 9.79
C PRO A 583 1.17 3.58 10.26
N ILE A 584 1.52 2.38 10.68
CA ILE A 584 2.91 2.07 11.04
C ILE A 584 3.78 1.82 9.82
N TRP A 585 3.15 1.47 8.68
CA TRP A 585 3.79 1.19 7.40
C TRP A 585 2.85 1.47 6.26
N GLU A 586 3.42 1.94 5.16
CA GLU A 586 2.72 2.14 3.90
C GLU A 586 3.59 1.66 2.73
N TYR A 587 2.95 1.40 1.58
CA TYR A 587 3.67 1.18 0.34
C TYR A 587 2.89 1.67 -0.87
N HIS A 588 3.64 2.14 -1.87
CA HIS A 588 3.11 2.72 -3.10
C HIS A 588 2.54 1.65 -4.05
N HIS A 589 1.54 2.01 -4.86
CA HIS A 589 0.90 1.14 -5.84
C HIS A 589 1.82 0.63 -6.96
N ASP A 590 3.01 1.16 -7.11
CA ASP A 590 4.05 0.58 -7.98
C ASP A 590 4.61 -0.73 -7.40
N LEU A 591 4.53 -0.94 -6.10
CA LEU A 591 4.94 -2.15 -5.41
C LEU A 591 3.84 -3.20 -5.35
N GLY A 592 2.61 -2.78 -5.07
CA GLY A 592 1.42 -3.61 -4.93
C GLY A 592 0.18 -2.73 -4.77
N LYS A 593 -1.02 -3.28 -5.02
CA LYS A 593 -2.27 -2.49 -5.13
C LYS A 593 -3.43 -3.04 -4.31
N SER A 594 -3.19 -4.02 -3.46
CA SER A 594 -4.25 -4.60 -2.63
C SER A 594 -3.63 -5.45 -1.53
N ILE A 595 -3.40 -4.82 -0.38
CA ILE A 595 -2.88 -5.52 0.80
C ILE A 595 -3.91 -6.52 1.34
N THR A 596 -3.45 -7.72 1.66
CA THR A 596 -4.33 -8.76 2.23
C THR A 596 -4.20 -8.91 3.75
N GLY A 597 -3.43 -8.03 4.40
CA GLY A 597 -3.16 -8.14 5.82
C GLY A 597 -2.34 -9.38 6.15
N GLY A 598 -2.42 -9.88 7.38
CA GLY A 598 -1.60 -11.03 7.78
C GLY A 598 -1.70 -11.39 9.25
N HIS A 599 -0.66 -12.08 9.75
CA HIS A 599 -0.52 -12.49 11.15
C HIS A 599 0.89 -12.25 11.67
N VAL A 600 1.01 -11.90 12.98
CA VAL A 600 2.31 -11.91 13.64
C VAL A 600 2.71 -13.36 13.89
N TYR A 601 3.84 -13.78 13.30
CA TYR A 601 4.31 -15.14 13.44
C TYR A 601 4.74 -15.46 14.89
N ARG A 602 4.15 -16.50 15.48
CA ARG A 602 4.42 -17.00 16.83
C ARG A 602 4.65 -18.52 16.86
N GLY A 603 4.79 -19.13 15.69
CA GLY A 603 5.17 -20.52 15.55
C GLY A 603 6.61 -20.80 15.98
N LYS A 604 6.99 -22.08 15.96
CA LYS A 604 8.32 -22.53 16.38
C LYS A 604 9.18 -23.01 15.22
N ALA A 605 8.58 -23.23 14.05
CA ALA A 605 9.29 -23.80 12.91
C ALA A 605 10.34 -22.84 12.30
N PHE A 606 10.12 -21.52 12.40
CA PHE A 606 10.95 -20.49 11.78
C PHE A 606 11.31 -19.37 12.79
N PRO A 607 12.28 -19.61 13.71
CA PRO A 607 12.67 -18.63 14.72
C PRO A 607 13.13 -17.29 14.14
N GLU A 608 13.67 -17.28 12.93
CA GLU A 608 14.16 -16.09 12.22
C GLU A 608 13.08 -15.07 11.88
N ILE A 609 11.82 -15.49 11.88
CA ILE A 609 10.68 -14.60 11.63
C ILE A 609 9.75 -14.46 12.86
N GLU A 610 10.18 -14.96 14.06
CA GLU A 610 9.37 -14.77 15.27
C GLU A 610 9.11 -13.28 15.54
N GLY A 611 7.84 -12.96 15.76
CA GLY A 611 7.37 -11.61 16.04
C GLY A 611 7.41 -10.67 14.82
N HIS A 612 7.56 -11.19 13.61
CA HIS A 612 7.31 -10.45 12.38
C HIS A 612 5.84 -10.60 11.98
N TYR A 613 5.26 -9.52 11.52
CA TYR A 613 3.95 -9.52 10.85
C TYR A 613 4.14 -9.96 9.39
N LEU A 614 3.61 -11.12 9.06
CA LEU A 614 3.68 -11.67 7.72
C LEU A 614 2.49 -11.14 6.92
N TYR A 615 2.73 -10.35 5.86
CA TYR A 615 1.69 -9.75 5.04
C TYR A 615 1.99 -9.86 3.56
N ALA A 616 0.95 -9.79 2.74
CA ALA A 616 1.08 -9.90 1.30
C ALA A 616 0.21 -8.89 0.55
N ASP A 617 0.49 -8.78 -0.76
CA ASP A 617 -0.31 -8.03 -1.71
C ASP A 617 -0.94 -8.98 -2.74
N TYR A 618 -2.25 -8.83 -2.98
CA TYR A 618 -3.03 -9.67 -3.89
C TYR A 618 -2.62 -9.49 -5.35
N VAL A 619 -2.36 -8.24 -5.77
CA VAL A 619 -2.10 -7.91 -7.18
C VAL A 619 -0.68 -8.23 -7.57
N SER A 620 0.29 -7.85 -6.75
CA SER A 620 1.72 -8.08 -7.05
C SER A 620 2.21 -9.45 -6.63
N SER A 621 1.44 -10.18 -5.80
CA SER A 621 1.84 -11.47 -5.21
C SER A 621 3.10 -11.41 -4.35
N LYS A 622 3.51 -10.21 -3.94
CA LYS A 622 4.66 -10.00 -3.05
C LYS A 622 4.29 -10.33 -1.62
N PHE A 623 5.24 -10.91 -0.89
CA PHE A 623 5.05 -11.35 0.48
C PHE A 623 6.22 -10.90 1.35
N TYR A 624 5.92 -10.29 2.50
CA TYR A 624 6.89 -9.65 3.37
C TYR A 624 6.76 -10.10 4.82
N ALA A 625 7.86 -9.99 5.55
CA ALA A 625 7.94 -10.13 7.00
C ALA A 625 8.35 -8.78 7.61
N LEU A 626 7.39 -8.08 8.24
CA LEU A 626 7.57 -6.76 8.82
C LEU A 626 7.83 -6.87 10.32
N LYS A 627 8.85 -6.17 10.81
CA LYS A 627 9.17 -6.07 12.25
C LYS A 627 8.93 -4.65 12.74
N TYR A 628 7.99 -4.51 13.66
CA TYR A 628 7.73 -3.26 14.36
C TYR A 628 8.44 -3.27 15.72
N ASP A 629 9.15 -2.19 16.01
CA ASP A 629 9.79 -1.93 17.31
C ASP A 629 8.88 -1.00 18.12
N ALA A 630 8.21 -1.52 19.14
CA ALA A 630 7.25 -0.76 19.94
C ALA A 630 7.90 0.34 20.80
N GLU A 631 9.18 0.17 21.19
CA GLU A 631 9.91 1.17 21.97
C GLU A 631 10.29 2.37 21.06
N LYS A 632 10.76 2.09 19.86
CA LYS A 632 11.09 3.11 18.87
C LYS A 632 9.87 3.63 18.11
N LYS A 633 8.72 2.97 18.25
CA LYS A 633 7.47 3.26 17.53
C LYS A 633 7.66 3.33 16.01
N ARG A 634 8.45 2.42 15.44
CA ARG A 634 8.70 2.37 14.01
C ARG A 634 9.01 0.95 13.51
N VAL A 635 8.85 0.76 12.22
CA VAL A 635 9.29 -0.45 11.53
C VAL A 635 10.82 -0.46 11.45
N VAL A 636 11.44 -1.59 11.79
CA VAL A 636 12.90 -1.81 11.75
C VAL A 636 13.31 -2.88 10.75
N ALA A 637 12.35 -3.66 10.25
CA ALA A 637 12.58 -4.58 9.15
C ALA A 637 11.31 -4.72 8.31
N ASN A 638 11.47 -4.81 7.00
CA ASN A 638 10.43 -5.20 6.04
C ASN A 638 11.07 -6.08 4.96
N ARG A 639 11.22 -7.36 5.31
CA ARG A 639 12.05 -8.29 4.55
C ARG A 639 11.20 -9.06 3.53
N PRO A 640 11.59 -9.09 2.24
CA PRO A 640 10.95 -10.00 1.29
C PRO A 640 11.02 -11.44 1.80
N LEU A 641 9.85 -12.08 1.96
CA LEU A 641 9.78 -13.43 2.48
C LEU A 641 10.03 -14.45 1.38
N MET A 642 9.33 -14.31 0.28
CA MET A 642 9.48 -15.16 -0.91
C MET A 642 8.73 -14.55 -2.10
N ASP A 643 9.06 -15.01 -3.30
CA ASP A 643 8.33 -14.66 -4.53
C ASP A 643 7.27 -15.73 -4.82
N ILE A 644 6.00 -15.36 -4.69
CA ILE A 644 4.85 -16.22 -4.92
C ILE A 644 4.17 -15.75 -6.21
N LYS A 645 4.21 -16.58 -7.25
CA LYS A 645 3.61 -16.25 -8.55
C LYS A 645 2.08 -16.45 -8.59
N GLN A 646 1.41 -16.34 -7.46
CA GLN A 646 -0.04 -16.53 -7.32
C GLN A 646 -0.60 -15.45 -6.40
N ALA A 647 -1.78 -14.93 -6.74
CA ALA A 647 -2.47 -13.96 -5.91
C ALA A 647 -2.77 -14.52 -4.51
N ILE A 648 -2.21 -13.89 -3.48
CA ILE A 648 -2.46 -14.24 -2.09
C ILE A 648 -3.73 -13.55 -1.65
N MET A 649 -4.75 -14.34 -1.32
CA MET A 649 -6.07 -13.84 -0.95
C MET A 649 -6.20 -13.50 0.53
N SER A 650 -5.54 -14.29 1.38
CA SER A 650 -5.72 -14.19 2.82
C SER A 650 -4.65 -14.99 3.57
N HIS A 651 -4.63 -14.81 4.87
CA HIS A 651 -3.75 -15.49 5.81
C HIS A 651 -4.56 -16.13 6.94
N GLY A 652 -3.94 -17.07 7.64
CA GLY A 652 -4.49 -17.68 8.83
C GLY A 652 -3.38 -18.32 9.68
N GLU A 653 -3.72 -18.71 10.88
CA GLU A 653 -2.80 -19.42 11.76
C GLU A 653 -3.46 -20.68 12.36
N ASP A 654 -2.65 -21.66 12.68
CA ASP A 654 -3.09 -22.85 13.42
C ASP A 654 -2.97 -22.66 14.94
N GLU A 655 -3.36 -23.69 15.67
CA GLU A 655 -3.33 -23.68 17.14
C GLU A 655 -1.93 -23.55 17.74
N ASP A 656 -0.90 -23.95 16.98
CA ASP A 656 0.52 -23.82 17.40
C ASP A 656 1.13 -22.45 17.03
N GLY A 657 0.41 -21.60 16.29
CA GLY A 657 0.86 -20.28 15.83
C GLY A 657 1.69 -20.31 14.55
N GLU A 658 1.67 -21.44 13.84
CA GLU A 658 2.23 -21.49 12.50
C GLU A 658 1.31 -20.77 11.52
N VAL A 659 1.87 -19.96 10.62
CA VAL A 659 1.13 -19.11 9.68
C VAL A 659 1.03 -19.78 8.33
N TYR A 660 -0.16 -19.66 7.75
CA TYR A 660 -0.53 -20.14 6.43
C TYR A 660 -1.03 -18.98 5.57
N TRP A 661 -0.92 -19.13 4.26
CA TRP A 661 -1.60 -18.24 3.33
C TRP A 661 -2.42 -19.01 2.30
N MET A 662 -3.39 -18.31 1.77
CA MET A 662 -4.37 -18.86 0.86
C MET A 662 -4.30 -18.16 -0.48
N THR A 663 -4.32 -18.94 -1.56
CA THR A 663 -4.29 -18.43 -2.92
C THR A 663 -5.52 -18.89 -3.69
N PHE A 664 -5.89 -18.12 -4.69
CA PHE A 664 -6.82 -18.57 -5.72
C PHE A 664 -6.27 -19.84 -6.39
N SER A 665 -7.08 -20.89 -6.44
CA SER A 665 -6.64 -22.17 -6.99
C SER A 665 -7.69 -22.80 -7.91
N PRO A 666 -7.48 -22.77 -9.23
CA PRO A 666 -8.32 -23.50 -10.18
C PRO A 666 -8.14 -25.02 -10.06
N ASN A 667 -6.96 -25.47 -9.64
CA ASN A 667 -6.62 -26.89 -9.47
C ASN A 667 -5.85 -27.07 -8.15
N GLY A 668 -6.44 -27.69 -7.16
CA GLY A 668 -5.80 -27.92 -5.85
C GLY A 668 -6.49 -27.17 -4.71
N THR A 669 -5.84 -27.09 -3.57
CA THR A 669 -6.44 -26.54 -2.34
C THR A 669 -6.16 -25.06 -2.12
N GLY A 670 -5.11 -24.53 -2.72
CA GLY A 670 -4.70 -23.13 -2.53
C GLY A 670 -4.12 -22.82 -1.15
N LEU A 671 -3.67 -23.83 -0.39
CA LEU A 671 -3.14 -23.66 0.96
C LEU A 671 -1.61 -23.84 0.97
N PHE A 672 -0.91 -22.85 1.51
CA PHE A 672 0.55 -22.82 1.57
C PHE A 672 1.06 -22.43 2.95
N ARG A 673 2.33 -22.77 3.21
CA ARG A 673 3.09 -22.40 4.41
C ARG A 673 4.55 -22.12 4.09
N PRO A 674 5.31 -21.46 4.99
CA PRO A 674 6.75 -21.34 4.83
C PRO A 674 7.44 -22.71 4.86
N ALA A 675 8.53 -22.83 4.12
CA ALA A 675 9.48 -23.94 4.19
C ALA A 675 10.90 -23.41 4.03
N LYS A 676 11.88 -24.13 4.54
CA LYS A 676 13.29 -23.82 4.29
C LYS A 676 13.61 -24.12 2.83
N LYS A 677 14.44 -23.26 2.23
CA LYS A 677 14.92 -23.43 0.86
C LYS A 677 15.85 -24.61 0.74
#